data_5b5b57141bafb448223f9ca1c9806411
#
_entry.id   5b5b57141bafb448223f9ca1c9806411
#
_cell.length_a   1.000
_cell.length_b   1.000
_cell.length_c   1.000
_cell.angle_alpha   90.00
_cell.angle_beta   90.00
_cell.angle_gamma   90.00
#
_symmetry.space_group_name_H-M   'P 1'
#
loop_
_entity.id
_entity.type
_entity.pdbx_description
1 polymer ?
#
loop_
_entity_poly.entity_id
_entity_poly.type
_entity_poly.pdbx_seq_one_letter_code
_entity_poly.pdbx_strand_id
1 'polypeptide(L)'
;MSILQTLRERAGVLLAVVIGVSLLFFILGDFLGGGSGQTRKMKDYYEIAEIGGRSVTYQEYDERLQNLVEIYKLSGTSNITEAMSESMREDIWNKLIMEEILGEEFDNIGLGVSPEEVESMVLGDEPHPIVQQLFANRETGVLDKSFLVNFLKSTEYDPQAKTYWLFFENEIVNEKISTKFNNLIAKGLYVTSKQAEFENKLTSNTVDFSFIMRLYSTVPDSSVTASRADLEKYFTNHKEEYRQDARRSMEYIEFEVAPSEMDVMNTEEGIIELIEEFRETETPVQFINLSSDNRHIEVYMTVDEVPEMIRDFVIEENTEDVYGPYLENETYKIARLIAVENRPDSVHARHILISPNAYRTKEMAESEADSLMQLIKSGESFESLAMEFSDDQGSAQLGGDLGWFEEGQMVAPFNNACFEADKGDVVMAESDFGYHIIEILDQSSKSRKYHVGIIERAIEPSSATYQEKYAEAGRFAGNNNTYQKFNEAIANEGLNKKLATDIAPDQKTLPGLESPRELIMALFETVKNNIVLDNSEQAVFEIGDKFVVAYCTDIKEEGYAKLADVESDVRFAVLREKKAEKIMGELRDQAEGLDNIEDIGSALDLRVNEATNISFNSFSIPAAGVEPAVIATASSAPEGFLSGPVKGNNGIFIIYVNNVNSNEEGQNIDFIRNRLISTFEARASFEVFEALKEASDIVDRRYKFY
;
A
#
# COMPACT_ATOMS: atom_id res chain seq x y z
N MET A 1 43.17 -46.14 -48.75
CA MET A 1 42.47 -45.22 -47.87
C MET A 1 40.99 -45.32 -48.20
N SER A 2 40.18 -45.60 -47.20
CA SER A 2 38.77 -45.97 -47.36
C SER A 2 37.94 -44.74 -47.73
N ILE A 3 37.01 -44.90 -48.69
CA ILE A 3 36.07 -43.88 -49.16
C ILE A 3 35.30 -43.21 -47.97
N LEU A 4 35.12 -43.91 -46.89
CA LEU A 4 34.49 -43.41 -45.66
C LEU A 4 35.31 -42.34 -44.92
N GLN A 5 36.64 -42.35 -45.01
CA GLN A 5 37.51 -41.39 -44.34
C GLN A 5 37.49 -40.02 -45.09
N THR A 6 37.46 -40.08 -46.44
CA THR A 6 37.34 -38.89 -47.30
C THR A 6 35.97 -38.23 -47.22
N LEU A 7 34.90 -39.05 -47.04
CA LEU A 7 33.53 -38.50 -46.81
C LEU A 7 33.41 -37.80 -45.43
N ARG A 8 34.05 -38.36 -44.38
CA ARG A 8 34.00 -37.77 -43.04
C ARG A 8 34.76 -36.45 -42.94
N GLU A 9 35.91 -36.33 -43.64
CA GLU A 9 36.69 -35.07 -43.67
C GLU A 9 35.98 -33.99 -44.48
N ARG A 10 35.35 -34.35 -45.63
CA ARG A 10 34.59 -33.40 -46.44
C ARG A 10 33.25 -33.05 -45.84
N ALA A 11 32.58 -33.97 -45.15
CA ALA A 11 31.32 -33.67 -44.47
C ALA A 11 31.52 -32.73 -43.28
N GLY A 12 32.63 -32.86 -42.53
CA GLY A 12 32.98 -31.92 -41.46
C GLY A 12 33.20 -30.48 -41.95
N VAL A 13 33.90 -30.30 -43.05
CA VAL A 13 34.13 -29.00 -43.69
C VAL A 13 32.82 -28.45 -44.27
N LEU A 14 31.97 -29.28 -44.88
CA LEU A 14 30.69 -28.87 -45.46
C LEU A 14 29.69 -28.49 -44.32
N LEU A 15 29.69 -29.21 -43.23
CA LEU A 15 28.89 -28.86 -42.04
C LEU A 15 29.35 -27.54 -41.43
N ALA A 16 30.67 -27.34 -41.28
CA ALA A 16 31.21 -26.08 -40.75
C ALA A 16 30.90 -24.88 -41.66
N VAL A 17 30.92 -25.07 -43.00
CA VAL A 17 30.52 -24.05 -43.96
C VAL A 17 29.02 -23.78 -43.89
N VAL A 18 28.18 -24.78 -43.79
CA VAL A 18 26.73 -24.64 -43.64
C VAL A 18 26.38 -23.91 -42.35
N ILE A 19 27.00 -24.27 -41.23
CA ILE A 19 26.81 -23.59 -39.93
C ILE A 19 27.34 -22.14 -40.02
N GLY A 20 28.52 -21.93 -40.62
CA GLY A 20 29.07 -20.59 -40.76
C GLY A 20 28.21 -19.69 -41.65
N VAL A 21 27.67 -20.22 -42.75
CA VAL A 21 26.76 -19.51 -43.65
C VAL A 21 25.41 -19.24 -42.98
N SER A 22 24.88 -20.23 -42.19
CA SER A 22 23.63 -20.03 -41.43
C SER A 22 23.80 -18.96 -40.34
N LEU A 23 24.91 -18.97 -39.61
CA LEU A 23 25.28 -17.94 -38.63
C LEU A 23 25.47 -16.58 -39.31
N LEU A 24 26.09 -16.54 -40.48
CA LEU A 24 26.27 -15.31 -41.25
C LEU A 24 24.92 -14.76 -41.75
N PHE A 25 24.02 -15.63 -42.25
CA PHE A 25 22.66 -15.24 -42.62
C PHE A 25 21.81 -14.83 -41.39
N PHE A 26 22.01 -15.43 -40.24
CA PHE A 26 21.36 -15.01 -39.01
C PHE A 26 21.84 -13.61 -38.58
N ILE A 27 23.15 -13.38 -38.56
CA ILE A 27 23.75 -12.08 -38.22
C ILE A 27 23.43 -11.00 -39.27
N LEU A 28 23.49 -11.35 -40.57
CA LEU A 28 23.12 -10.45 -41.65
C LEU A 28 21.60 -10.21 -41.72
N GLY A 29 20.78 -11.21 -41.36
CA GLY A 29 19.34 -11.09 -41.25
C GLY A 29 18.94 -10.11 -40.13
N ASP A 30 19.65 -10.17 -39.01
CA ASP A 30 19.46 -9.23 -37.89
C ASP A 30 19.94 -7.79 -38.22
N PHE A 31 21.03 -7.69 -39.02
CA PHE A 31 21.63 -6.40 -39.41
C PHE A 31 20.98 -5.74 -40.64
N LEU A 32 20.44 -6.50 -41.60
CA LEU A 32 19.79 -6.03 -42.82
C LEU A 32 18.27 -6.11 -42.81
N GLY A 33 17.74 -6.91 -41.89
CA GLY A 33 16.30 -7.03 -41.65
C GLY A 33 15.79 -5.93 -40.71
N GLY A 34 16.06 -4.66 -41.06
CA GLY A 34 15.41 -3.51 -40.44
C GLY A 34 13.89 -3.52 -40.64
N GLY A 35 13.25 -4.60 -40.17
CA GLY A 35 11.81 -4.80 -40.15
C GLY A 35 11.24 -4.31 -38.84
N SER A 36 10.85 -3.05 -38.81
CA SER A 36 10.26 -2.25 -37.75
C SER A 36 9.00 -2.82 -37.06
N GLY A 37 8.68 -4.08 -37.21
CA GLY A 37 7.47 -4.67 -36.67
C GLY A 37 7.67 -5.78 -35.60
N GLN A 38 8.71 -6.61 -35.76
CA GLN A 38 8.93 -7.74 -34.84
C GLN A 38 9.90 -7.41 -33.71
N THR A 39 10.91 -6.59 -33.95
CA THR A 39 11.81 -6.10 -32.90
C THR A 39 11.12 -5.11 -31.96
N ARG A 40 10.16 -4.33 -32.44
CA ARG A 40 9.31 -3.48 -31.58
C ARG A 40 8.43 -4.35 -30.67
N LYS A 41 7.77 -5.38 -31.20
CA LYS A 41 6.94 -6.30 -30.35
C LYS A 41 7.74 -7.09 -29.31
N MET A 42 8.98 -7.47 -29.60
CA MET A 42 9.86 -8.12 -28.60
C MET A 42 10.40 -7.11 -27.57
N LYS A 43 10.70 -5.90 -27.96
CA LYS A 43 11.14 -4.84 -27.03
C LYS A 43 10.01 -4.47 -26.05
N ASP A 44 8.80 -4.28 -26.57
CA ASP A 44 7.62 -3.96 -25.76
C ASP A 44 7.22 -5.07 -24.77
N TYR A 45 7.62 -6.33 -25.02
CA TYR A 45 7.27 -7.46 -24.17
C TYR A 45 8.15 -7.57 -22.91
N TYR A 46 9.35 -7.03 -22.93
CA TYR A 46 10.29 -7.07 -21.79
C TYR A 46 10.56 -5.71 -21.17
N GLU A 47 10.00 -4.65 -21.70
CA GLU A 47 10.16 -3.28 -21.21
C GLU A 47 9.07 -2.96 -20.21
N ILE A 48 9.48 -2.79 -18.94
CA ILE A 48 8.56 -2.47 -17.84
C ILE A 48 8.30 -0.97 -17.71
N ALA A 49 9.24 -0.14 -18.18
CA ALA A 49 9.13 1.31 -18.17
C ALA A 49 10.04 1.98 -19.19
N GLU A 50 9.71 3.22 -19.52
CA GLU A 50 10.62 4.18 -20.18
C GLU A 50 10.64 5.45 -19.33
N ILE A 51 11.82 5.89 -18.90
CA ILE A 51 12.00 7.06 -18.03
C ILE A 51 13.04 7.97 -18.68
N GLY A 52 12.64 9.19 -19.07
CA GLY A 52 13.55 10.14 -19.71
C GLY A 52 14.19 9.61 -21.01
N GLY A 53 13.49 8.72 -21.74
CA GLY A 53 13.99 8.07 -22.94
C GLY A 53 14.86 6.83 -22.70
N ARG A 54 15.16 6.48 -21.45
CA ARG A 54 15.82 5.21 -21.07
C ARG A 54 14.80 4.11 -20.87
N SER A 55 14.99 3.00 -21.59
CA SER A 55 14.18 1.80 -21.41
C SER A 55 14.66 1.01 -20.19
N VAL A 56 13.75 0.70 -19.28
CA VAL A 56 13.95 -0.18 -18.12
C VAL A 56 13.34 -1.54 -18.42
N THR A 57 14.13 -2.60 -18.28
CA THR A 57 13.64 -3.97 -18.54
C THR A 57 13.02 -4.59 -17.29
N TYR A 58 12.10 -5.54 -17.50
CA TYR A 58 11.55 -6.35 -16.41
C TYR A 58 12.65 -7.04 -15.58
N GLN A 59 13.67 -7.57 -16.25
CA GLN A 59 14.78 -8.23 -15.57
C GLN A 59 15.54 -7.28 -14.64
N GLU A 60 15.84 -6.06 -15.08
CA GLU A 60 16.51 -5.05 -14.25
C GLU A 60 15.67 -4.68 -13.03
N TYR A 61 14.38 -4.52 -13.23
CA TYR A 61 13.45 -4.19 -12.17
C TYR A 61 13.31 -5.34 -11.15
N ASP A 62 13.13 -6.56 -11.64
CA ASP A 62 13.01 -7.77 -10.80
C ASP A 62 14.30 -8.04 -10.01
N GLU A 63 15.48 -7.84 -10.61
CA GLU A 63 16.77 -7.98 -9.92
C GLU A 63 16.89 -7.02 -8.73
N ARG A 64 16.43 -5.78 -8.89
CA ARG A 64 16.36 -4.80 -7.79
C ARG A 64 15.36 -5.22 -6.71
N LEU A 65 14.20 -5.76 -7.10
CA LEU A 65 13.19 -6.26 -6.17
C LEU A 65 13.72 -7.45 -5.37
N GLN A 66 14.35 -8.42 -6.01
CA GLN A 66 14.94 -9.58 -5.33
C GLN A 66 16.04 -9.18 -4.35
N ASN A 67 16.88 -8.21 -4.72
CA ASN A 67 17.90 -7.66 -3.83
C ASN A 67 17.26 -7.02 -2.59
N LEU A 68 16.18 -6.24 -2.75
CA LEU A 68 15.47 -5.64 -1.63
C LEU A 68 14.84 -6.71 -0.71
N VAL A 69 14.21 -7.74 -1.30
CA VAL A 69 13.67 -8.90 -0.56
C VAL A 69 14.77 -9.59 0.25
N GLU A 70 15.97 -9.79 -0.32
CA GLU A 70 17.10 -10.38 0.39
C GLU A 70 17.55 -9.53 1.59
N ILE A 71 17.61 -8.20 1.42
CA ILE A 71 17.93 -7.26 2.52
C ILE A 71 16.92 -7.39 3.66
N TYR A 72 15.62 -7.46 3.37
CA TYR A 72 14.58 -7.63 4.40
C TYR A 72 14.72 -8.95 5.14
N LYS A 73 15.04 -10.04 4.42
CA LYS A 73 15.31 -11.35 5.06
C LYS A 73 16.55 -11.31 5.96
N LEU A 74 17.63 -10.67 5.52
CA LEU A 74 18.84 -10.48 6.32
C LEU A 74 18.59 -9.60 7.56
N SER A 75 17.62 -8.70 7.48
CA SER A 75 17.19 -7.86 8.61
C SER A 75 16.24 -8.57 9.59
N GLY A 76 15.97 -9.87 9.38
CA GLY A 76 15.16 -10.70 10.28
C GLY A 76 13.68 -10.86 9.90
N THR A 77 13.25 -10.35 8.74
CA THR A 77 11.89 -10.54 8.24
C THR A 77 11.79 -11.89 7.52
N SER A 78 11.24 -12.91 8.18
CA SER A 78 11.15 -14.27 7.62
C SER A 78 9.99 -14.48 6.65
N ASN A 79 8.92 -13.69 6.78
CA ASN A 79 7.72 -13.80 5.94
C ASN A 79 7.41 -12.47 5.25
N ILE A 80 7.52 -12.46 3.91
CA ILE A 80 7.17 -11.32 3.07
C ILE A 80 5.72 -11.48 2.63
N THR A 81 4.84 -10.65 3.15
CA THR A 81 3.42 -10.63 2.75
C THR A 81 3.25 -9.94 1.39
N GLU A 82 2.09 -10.17 0.73
CA GLU A 82 1.80 -9.49 -0.54
C GLU A 82 1.79 -7.96 -0.40
N ALA A 83 1.24 -7.44 0.71
CA ALA A 83 1.27 -6.01 0.99
C ALA A 83 2.70 -5.46 1.12
N MET A 84 3.63 -6.21 1.72
CA MET A 84 5.06 -5.85 1.77
C MET A 84 5.69 -5.89 0.39
N SER A 85 5.41 -6.92 -0.41
CA SER A 85 5.91 -7.04 -1.79
C SER A 85 5.47 -5.86 -2.64
N GLU A 86 4.24 -5.42 -2.43
CA GLU A 86 3.68 -4.26 -3.12
C GLU A 86 4.38 -2.96 -2.74
N SER A 87 4.58 -2.74 -1.43
CA SER A 87 5.35 -1.59 -0.95
C SER A 87 6.76 -1.57 -1.53
N MET A 88 7.43 -2.74 -1.56
CA MET A 88 8.76 -2.87 -2.16
C MET A 88 8.77 -2.53 -3.65
N ARG A 89 7.74 -2.95 -4.41
CA ARG A 89 7.59 -2.60 -5.82
C ARG A 89 7.47 -1.08 -6.03
N GLU A 90 6.67 -0.40 -5.20
CA GLU A 90 6.55 1.06 -5.27
C GLU A 90 7.85 1.77 -4.84
N ASP A 91 8.53 1.27 -3.83
CA ASP A 91 9.82 1.84 -3.40
C ASP A 91 10.88 1.74 -4.50
N ILE A 92 10.99 0.57 -5.16
CA ILE A 92 11.89 0.38 -6.32
C ILE A 92 11.51 1.31 -7.47
N TRP A 93 10.23 1.45 -7.76
CA TRP A 93 9.74 2.32 -8.81
C TRP A 93 10.10 3.80 -8.58
N ASN A 94 9.78 4.30 -7.40
CA ASN A 94 10.08 5.69 -7.03
C ASN A 94 11.58 5.97 -7.04
N LYS A 95 12.37 4.99 -6.59
CA LYS A 95 13.83 5.07 -6.61
C LYS A 95 14.39 5.09 -8.01
N LEU A 96 13.88 4.24 -8.93
CA LEU A 96 14.26 4.25 -10.33
C LEU A 96 13.97 5.59 -10.99
N ILE A 97 12.77 6.14 -10.82
CA ILE A 97 12.43 7.46 -11.35
C ILE A 97 13.40 8.52 -10.83
N MET A 98 13.67 8.49 -9.53
CA MET A 98 14.58 9.47 -8.91
C MET A 98 16.01 9.33 -9.45
N GLU A 99 16.54 8.11 -9.53
CA GLU A 99 17.89 7.83 -10.03
C GLU A 99 18.05 8.25 -11.50
N GLU A 100 17.07 7.97 -12.36
CA GLU A 100 17.15 8.32 -13.77
C GLU A 100 17.02 9.83 -14.02
N ILE A 101 16.03 10.47 -13.39
CA ILE A 101 15.78 11.90 -13.62
C ILE A 101 16.86 12.76 -12.94
N LEU A 102 17.16 12.50 -11.67
CA LEU A 102 18.14 13.30 -10.94
C LEU A 102 19.59 12.93 -11.32
N GLY A 103 19.84 11.66 -11.67
CA GLY A 103 21.18 11.21 -12.10
C GLY A 103 21.70 11.99 -13.30
N GLU A 104 20.87 12.21 -14.31
CA GLU A 104 21.21 13.04 -15.46
C GLU A 104 21.52 14.47 -15.04
N GLU A 105 20.74 15.06 -14.16
CA GLU A 105 20.97 16.42 -13.67
C GLU A 105 22.26 16.51 -12.80
N PHE A 106 22.53 15.49 -11.99
CA PHE A 106 23.77 15.44 -11.19
C PHE A 106 25.01 15.39 -12.09
N ASP A 107 24.96 14.58 -13.13
CA ASP A 107 26.05 14.48 -14.13
C ASP A 107 26.23 15.80 -14.90
N ASN A 108 25.14 16.43 -15.34
CA ASN A 108 25.16 17.68 -16.08
C ASN A 108 25.81 18.83 -15.29
N ILE A 109 25.63 18.89 -13.97
CA ILE A 109 26.20 19.93 -13.11
C ILE A 109 27.50 19.49 -12.41
N GLY A 110 27.95 18.24 -12.63
CA GLY A 110 29.15 17.68 -12.01
C GLY A 110 29.03 17.49 -10.50
N LEU A 111 27.83 17.18 -10.00
CA LEU A 111 27.57 16.94 -8.60
C LEU A 111 27.87 15.49 -8.24
N GLY A 112 28.61 15.26 -7.17
CA GLY A 112 28.96 13.92 -6.71
C GLY A 112 29.26 13.88 -5.22
N VAL A 113 29.46 12.68 -4.71
CA VAL A 113 29.90 12.41 -3.33
C VAL A 113 31.30 11.80 -3.40
N SER A 114 32.29 12.41 -2.73
CA SER A 114 33.65 11.89 -2.75
C SER A 114 33.83 10.73 -1.77
N PRO A 115 34.84 9.85 -1.98
CA PRO A 115 35.15 8.79 -1.04
C PRO A 115 35.41 9.28 0.39
N GLU A 116 36.04 10.45 0.54
CA GLU A 116 36.31 11.05 1.83
C GLU A 116 35.03 11.52 2.53
N GLU A 117 34.03 11.96 1.78
CA GLU A 117 32.71 12.28 2.33
C GLU A 117 32.00 11.01 2.82
N VAL A 118 32.08 9.91 2.05
CA VAL A 118 31.51 8.61 2.45
C VAL A 118 32.20 8.12 3.72
N GLU A 119 33.53 8.14 3.76
CA GLU A 119 34.29 7.77 4.96
C GLU A 119 33.87 8.61 6.17
N SER A 120 33.71 9.93 6.02
CA SER A 120 33.26 10.82 7.09
C SER A 120 31.83 10.49 7.57
N MET A 121 30.93 10.13 6.66
CA MET A 121 29.55 9.75 7.00
C MET A 121 29.45 8.37 7.65
N VAL A 122 30.43 7.50 7.47
CA VAL A 122 30.45 6.16 8.04
C VAL A 122 31.26 6.10 9.35
N LEU A 123 32.47 6.66 9.35
CA LEU A 123 33.45 6.52 10.43
C LEU A 123 33.75 7.84 11.18
N GLY A 124 33.23 8.97 10.70
CA GLY A 124 33.49 10.30 11.27
C GLY A 124 32.89 10.51 12.66
N ASP A 125 32.95 11.76 13.12
CA ASP A 125 32.44 12.13 14.44
C ASP A 125 30.90 12.28 14.46
N GLU A 126 30.32 12.62 13.31
CA GLU A 126 28.86 12.71 13.09
C GLU A 126 28.45 11.72 11.98
N PRO A 127 28.39 10.42 12.28
CA PRO A 127 28.03 9.42 11.29
C PRO A 127 26.58 9.56 10.86
N HIS A 128 26.30 9.11 9.64
CA HIS A 128 24.97 9.15 9.03
C HIS A 128 23.93 8.43 9.90
N PRO A 129 22.67 8.91 9.98
CA PRO A 129 21.62 8.28 10.79
C PRO A 129 21.42 6.78 10.50
N ILE A 130 21.50 6.35 9.25
CA ILE A 130 21.46 4.93 8.86
C ILE A 130 22.56 4.15 9.57
N VAL A 131 23.80 4.65 9.57
CA VAL A 131 24.93 3.98 10.25
C VAL A 131 24.70 3.92 11.76
N GLN A 132 24.20 5.02 12.34
CA GLN A 132 23.86 5.05 13.76
C GLN A 132 22.78 4.00 14.09
N GLN A 133 21.74 3.91 13.30
CA GLN A 133 20.65 2.97 13.52
C GLN A 133 21.09 1.50 13.37
N LEU A 134 21.88 1.18 12.34
CA LEU A 134 22.30 -0.19 12.06
C LEU A 134 23.34 -0.72 13.05
N PHE A 135 24.19 0.15 13.59
CA PHE A 135 25.35 -0.22 14.41
C PHE A 135 25.28 0.39 15.82
N ALA A 136 24.11 0.82 16.27
CA ALA A 136 23.92 1.23 17.66
C ALA A 136 24.04 0.03 18.60
N ASN A 137 24.73 0.21 19.71
CA ASN A 137 24.65 -0.72 20.81
C ASN A 137 23.21 -0.73 21.35
N ARG A 138 22.59 -1.90 21.43
CA ARG A 138 21.17 -2.07 21.82
C ARG A 138 20.85 -1.57 23.21
N GLU A 139 21.84 -1.59 24.13
CA GLU A 139 21.66 -1.15 25.52
C GLU A 139 21.81 0.36 25.70
N THR A 140 22.79 0.95 24.99
CA THR A 140 23.16 2.35 25.18
C THR A 140 22.60 3.31 24.12
N GLY A 141 22.13 2.76 22.98
CA GLY A 141 21.70 3.53 21.81
C GLY A 141 22.83 4.28 21.12
N VAL A 142 24.09 4.08 21.52
CA VAL A 142 25.26 4.77 20.97
C VAL A 142 25.92 3.88 19.91
N LEU A 143 26.42 4.51 18.84
CA LEU A 143 27.15 3.80 17.79
C LEU A 143 28.34 2.97 18.35
N ASP A 144 28.33 1.66 18.10
CA ASP A 144 29.48 0.79 18.37
C ASP A 144 30.45 0.81 17.19
N LYS A 145 31.43 1.73 17.26
CA LYS A 145 32.48 1.85 16.23
C LYS A 145 33.30 0.56 16.06
N SER A 146 33.47 -0.24 17.11
CA SER A 146 34.23 -1.50 17.03
C SER A 146 33.44 -2.56 16.25
N PHE A 147 32.16 -2.68 16.53
CA PHE A 147 31.25 -3.56 15.79
C PHE A 147 31.18 -3.19 14.30
N LEU A 148 30.98 -1.87 14.00
CA LEU A 148 30.98 -1.35 12.63
C LEU A 148 32.26 -1.70 11.87
N VAL A 149 33.46 -1.42 12.46
CA VAL A 149 34.73 -1.70 11.80
C VAL A 149 34.93 -3.22 11.56
N ASN A 150 34.52 -4.06 12.51
CA ASN A 150 34.58 -5.51 12.34
C ASN A 150 33.62 -6.00 11.25
N PHE A 151 32.41 -5.44 11.20
CA PHE A 151 31.44 -5.72 10.16
C PHE A 151 31.98 -5.32 8.77
N LEU A 152 32.51 -4.11 8.62
CA LEU A 152 33.10 -3.66 7.35
C LEU A 152 34.26 -4.57 6.89
N LYS A 153 35.09 -5.07 7.80
CA LYS A 153 36.13 -6.05 7.45
C LYS A 153 35.52 -7.39 7.01
N SER A 154 34.39 -7.79 7.55
CA SER A 154 33.74 -9.04 7.15
C SER A 154 33.24 -9.03 5.71
N THR A 155 32.94 -7.85 5.14
CA THR A 155 32.50 -7.70 3.75
C THR A 155 33.54 -8.16 2.72
N GLU A 156 34.81 -8.33 3.10
CA GLU A 156 35.86 -8.83 2.22
C GLU A 156 35.73 -10.33 1.93
N TYR A 157 35.15 -11.10 2.86
CA TYR A 157 35.07 -12.58 2.77
C TYR A 157 33.64 -13.14 2.94
N ASP A 158 32.68 -12.32 3.35
CA ASP A 158 31.27 -12.67 3.48
C ASP A 158 30.43 -11.96 2.38
N PRO A 159 29.94 -12.69 1.37
CA PRO A 159 29.13 -12.10 0.30
C PRO A 159 27.81 -11.48 0.78
N GLN A 160 27.18 -12.04 1.83
CA GLN A 160 25.93 -11.51 2.37
C GLN A 160 26.17 -10.20 3.11
N ALA A 161 27.20 -10.14 3.96
CA ALA A 161 27.59 -8.89 4.61
C ALA A 161 27.96 -7.82 3.58
N LYS A 162 28.61 -8.19 2.47
CA LYS A 162 28.92 -7.28 1.37
C LYS A 162 27.68 -6.74 0.69
N THR A 163 26.74 -7.61 0.31
CA THR A 163 25.46 -7.20 -0.33
C THR A 163 24.68 -6.26 0.58
N TYR A 164 24.59 -6.61 1.85
CA TYR A 164 23.93 -5.78 2.88
C TYR A 164 24.58 -4.40 2.98
N TRP A 165 25.91 -4.35 3.10
CA TRP A 165 26.64 -3.08 3.21
C TRP A 165 26.48 -2.20 1.96
N LEU A 166 26.67 -2.76 0.75
CA LEU A 166 26.57 -2.02 -0.51
C LEU A 166 25.19 -1.39 -0.70
N PHE A 167 24.15 -2.07 -0.24
CA PHE A 167 22.80 -1.49 -0.26
C PHE A 167 22.72 -0.21 0.57
N PHE A 168 23.15 -0.24 1.84
CA PHE A 168 23.10 0.92 2.72
C PHE A 168 24.10 2.00 2.35
N GLU A 169 25.28 1.64 1.85
CA GLU A 169 26.24 2.60 1.33
C GLU A 169 25.66 3.41 0.17
N ASN A 170 24.97 2.75 -0.77
CA ASN A 170 24.27 3.41 -1.87
C ASN A 170 23.16 4.34 -1.35
N GLU A 171 22.38 3.93 -0.34
CA GLU A 171 21.38 4.78 0.29
C GLU A 171 22.00 6.06 0.87
N ILE A 172 23.09 5.91 1.61
CA ILE A 172 23.82 7.04 2.23
C ILE A 172 24.34 8.00 1.14
N VAL A 173 24.89 7.47 0.06
CA VAL A 173 25.40 8.27 -1.06
C VAL A 173 24.24 8.98 -1.78
N ASN A 174 23.14 8.29 -2.07
CA ASN A 174 21.97 8.87 -2.74
C ASN A 174 21.29 9.95 -1.89
N GLU A 175 21.18 9.75 -0.59
CA GLU A 175 20.64 10.76 0.32
C GLU A 175 21.56 11.98 0.38
N LYS A 176 22.88 11.76 0.42
CA LYS A 176 23.87 12.86 0.45
C LYS A 176 23.85 13.69 -0.84
N ILE A 177 23.83 13.04 -2.01
CA ILE A 177 23.84 13.77 -3.29
C ILE A 177 22.53 14.53 -3.48
N SER A 178 21.37 13.93 -3.13
CA SER A 178 20.06 14.59 -3.14
C SER A 178 20.02 15.79 -2.19
N THR A 179 20.60 15.65 -1.00
CA THR A 179 20.73 16.76 -0.04
C THR A 179 21.60 17.90 -0.60
N LYS A 180 22.72 17.57 -1.26
CA LYS A 180 23.58 18.58 -1.93
C LYS A 180 22.81 19.31 -3.02
N PHE A 181 22.08 18.58 -3.87
CA PHE A 181 21.27 19.14 -4.95
C PHE A 181 20.19 20.07 -4.41
N ASN A 182 19.39 19.61 -3.46
CA ASN A 182 18.36 20.43 -2.82
C ASN A 182 18.93 21.68 -2.16
N ASN A 183 20.08 21.56 -1.47
CA ASN A 183 20.77 22.69 -0.88
C ASN A 183 21.30 23.67 -1.93
N LEU A 184 21.80 23.18 -3.07
CA LEU A 184 22.27 24.05 -4.16
C LEU A 184 21.13 24.92 -4.66
N ILE A 185 19.94 24.34 -4.89
CA ILE A 185 18.75 25.05 -5.35
C ILE A 185 18.24 25.98 -4.24
N ALA A 186 18.04 25.46 -3.02
CA ALA A 186 17.52 26.24 -1.90
C ALA A 186 18.38 27.46 -1.58
N LYS A 187 19.72 27.32 -1.62
CA LYS A 187 20.63 28.44 -1.40
C LYS A 187 20.74 29.41 -2.59
N GLY A 188 20.29 29.00 -3.77
CA GLY A 188 20.10 29.86 -4.92
C GLY A 188 18.85 30.75 -4.85
N LEU A 189 17.87 30.34 -4.02
CA LEU A 189 16.64 31.09 -3.81
C LEU A 189 16.89 32.27 -2.88
N TYR A 190 16.37 33.44 -3.26
CA TYR A 190 16.44 34.62 -2.39
C TYR A 190 15.15 35.43 -2.52
N VAL A 191 14.77 36.12 -1.47
CA VAL A 191 13.64 37.04 -1.46
C VAL A 191 14.17 38.45 -1.26
N THR A 192 13.81 39.33 -2.17
CA THR A 192 14.18 40.74 -2.06
C THR A 192 13.28 41.45 -1.02
N SER A 193 13.78 42.56 -0.45
CA SER A 193 12.94 43.39 0.42
C SER A 193 11.68 43.90 -0.30
N LYS A 194 11.76 44.15 -1.62
CA LYS A 194 10.61 44.56 -2.42
C LYS A 194 9.54 43.45 -2.57
N GLN A 195 9.95 42.20 -2.68
CA GLN A 195 9.01 41.07 -2.66
C GLN A 195 8.34 40.94 -1.29
N ALA A 196 9.09 41.08 -0.20
CA ALA A 196 8.53 41.04 1.14
C ALA A 196 7.58 42.23 1.41
N GLU A 197 7.91 43.42 0.93
CA GLU A 197 7.00 44.60 1.00
C GLU A 197 5.74 44.35 0.17
N PHE A 198 5.87 43.75 -1.01
CA PHE A 198 4.71 43.45 -1.87
C PHE A 198 3.82 42.39 -1.21
N GLU A 199 4.37 41.30 -0.69
CA GLU A 199 3.64 40.28 0.06
C GLU A 199 2.94 40.89 1.29
N ASN A 200 3.64 41.76 2.02
CA ASN A 200 3.02 42.48 3.12
C ASN A 200 1.79 43.27 2.66
N LYS A 201 1.86 43.97 1.54
CA LYS A 201 0.72 44.70 0.99
C LYS A 201 -0.43 43.80 0.63
N LEU A 202 -0.18 42.65 0.00
CA LEU A 202 -1.21 41.68 -0.39
C LEU A 202 -1.94 41.09 0.82
N THR A 203 -1.26 40.94 1.95
CA THR A 203 -1.81 40.29 3.15
C THR A 203 -2.39 41.29 4.14
N SER A 204 -1.79 42.50 4.28
CA SER A 204 -2.15 43.46 5.30
C SER A 204 -3.13 44.55 4.81
N ASN A 205 -3.12 44.85 3.50
CA ASN A 205 -4.09 45.76 2.95
C ASN A 205 -5.44 45.07 2.79
N THR A 206 -6.48 45.70 3.30
CA THR A 206 -7.86 45.21 3.14
C THR A 206 -8.73 46.28 2.52
N VAL A 207 -9.75 45.86 1.83
CA VAL A 207 -10.74 46.73 1.20
C VAL A 207 -12.13 46.39 1.70
N ASP A 208 -12.93 47.46 1.87
CA ASP A 208 -14.36 47.37 2.08
C ASP A 208 -15.03 47.81 0.77
N PHE A 209 -15.89 47.00 0.24
CA PHE A 209 -16.57 47.32 -1.01
C PHE A 209 -18.04 46.88 -1.02
N SER A 210 -18.83 47.62 -1.74
CA SER A 210 -20.21 47.25 -2.08
C SER A 210 -20.22 46.59 -3.45
N PHE A 211 -21.09 45.61 -3.65
CA PHE A 211 -21.21 44.92 -4.94
C PHE A 211 -22.64 44.52 -5.25
N ILE A 212 -22.96 44.51 -6.53
CA ILE A 212 -24.15 43.86 -7.08
C ILE A 212 -23.67 42.63 -7.87
N MET A 213 -24.48 41.57 -7.89
CA MET A 213 -24.19 40.34 -8.54
C MET A 213 -25.39 39.83 -9.31
N ARG A 214 -25.17 39.44 -10.58
CA ARG A 214 -26.15 38.71 -11.39
C ARG A 214 -25.62 37.32 -11.70
N LEU A 215 -26.26 36.30 -11.11
CA LEU A 215 -25.86 34.93 -11.22
C LEU A 215 -26.10 34.37 -12.63
N TYR A 216 -25.24 33.47 -13.12
CA TYR A 216 -25.46 32.74 -14.37
C TYR A 216 -26.76 31.92 -14.36
N SER A 217 -27.17 31.41 -13.21
CA SER A 217 -28.41 30.66 -13.03
C SER A 217 -29.69 31.48 -13.30
N THR A 218 -29.63 32.82 -13.24
CA THR A 218 -30.77 33.69 -13.56
C THR A 218 -31.07 33.75 -15.05
N VAL A 219 -30.14 33.32 -15.91
CA VAL A 219 -30.30 33.28 -17.36
C VAL A 219 -30.66 31.86 -17.78
N PRO A 220 -31.88 31.61 -18.31
CA PRO A 220 -32.26 30.28 -18.79
C PRO A 220 -31.36 29.82 -19.92
N ASP A 221 -31.01 28.51 -19.93
CA ASP A 221 -30.21 27.89 -21.01
C ASP A 221 -30.82 28.06 -22.39
N SER A 222 -32.15 28.09 -22.46
CA SER A 222 -32.90 28.32 -23.70
C SER A 222 -32.73 29.71 -24.29
N SER A 223 -32.19 30.67 -23.52
CA SER A 223 -31.96 32.04 -23.98
C SER A 223 -30.61 32.29 -24.63
N VAL A 224 -29.74 31.29 -24.63
CA VAL A 224 -28.43 31.25 -25.27
C VAL A 224 -28.26 29.98 -26.08
N THR A 225 -27.49 30.02 -27.14
CA THR A 225 -27.29 28.83 -28.01
C THR A 225 -25.83 28.53 -28.15
N ALA A 226 -25.44 27.27 -27.78
CA ALA A 226 -24.13 26.73 -28.05
C ALA A 226 -24.16 25.98 -29.39
N SER A 227 -23.65 26.59 -30.43
CA SER A 227 -23.52 25.94 -31.73
C SER A 227 -22.34 24.95 -31.73
N ARG A 228 -22.34 24.00 -32.67
CA ARG A 228 -21.22 23.07 -32.80
C ARG A 228 -19.88 23.78 -33.01
N ALA A 229 -19.86 24.86 -33.77
CA ALA A 229 -18.66 25.66 -33.97
C ALA A 229 -18.17 26.30 -32.67
N ASP A 230 -19.06 26.72 -31.77
CA ASP A 230 -18.69 27.24 -30.45
C ASP A 230 -18.06 26.14 -29.60
N LEU A 231 -18.63 24.93 -29.61
CA LEU A 231 -18.08 23.78 -28.88
C LEU A 231 -16.69 23.42 -29.39
N GLU A 232 -16.50 23.30 -30.69
CA GLU A 232 -15.21 22.98 -31.32
C GLU A 232 -14.15 24.07 -31.02
N LYS A 233 -14.53 25.33 -31.06
CA LYS A 233 -13.66 26.46 -30.73
C LYS A 233 -13.25 26.43 -29.25
N TYR A 234 -14.21 26.25 -28.34
CA TYR A 234 -13.95 26.19 -26.91
C TYR A 234 -13.02 25.01 -26.59
N PHE A 235 -13.36 23.82 -27.04
CA PHE A 235 -12.58 22.61 -26.84
C PHE A 235 -11.15 22.76 -27.35
N THR A 236 -10.96 23.35 -28.53
CA THR A 236 -9.61 23.56 -29.10
C THR A 236 -8.77 24.52 -28.27
N ASN A 237 -9.39 25.58 -27.73
CA ASN A 237 -8.69 26.57 -26.93
C ASN A 237 -8.38 26.10 -25.50
N HIS A 238 -9.14 25.12 -25.00
CA HIS A 238 -9.04 24.58 -23.64
C HIS A 238 -8.67 23.10 -23.65
N LYS A 239 -7.97 22.65 -24.69
CA LYS A 239 -7.67 21.23 -24.94
C LYS A 239 -6.96 20.56 -23.76
N GLU A 240 -6.07 21.29 -23.07
CA GLU A 240 -5.33 20.80 -21.91
C GLU A 240 -6.24 20.44 -20.72
N GLU A 241 -7.38 21.11 -20.59
CA GLU A 241 -8.39 20.80 -19.54
C GLU A 241 -9.07 19.44 -19.76
N TYR A 242 -8.96 18.87 -20.96
CA TYR A 242 -9.55 17.60 -21.37
C TYR A 242 -8.51 16.50 -21.58
N ARG A 243 -7.35 16.65 -20.97
CA ARG A 243 -6.38 15.55 -20.87
C ARG A 243 -6.90 14.51 -19.90
N GLN A 244 -6.77 13.25 -20.25
CA GLN A 244 -7.26 12.10 -19.49
C GLN A 244 -6.27 10.96 -19.50
N ASP A 245 -6.29 10.18 -18.43
CA ASP A 245 -5.56 8.90 -18.35
C ASP A 245 -6.35 7.79 -19.02
N ALA A 246 -5.66 6.68 -19.34
CA ALA A 246 -6.32 5.47 -19.78
C ALA A 246 -7.28 4.96 -18.71
N ARG A 247 -8.53 4.68 -19.07
CA ARG A 247 -9.56 4.13 -18.19
C ARG A 247 -10.39 3.08 -18.92
N ARG A 248 -10.88 2.10 -18.18
CA ARG A 248 -11.81 1.09 -18.69
C ARG A 248 -13.01 0.99 -17.78
N SER A 249 -14.14 0.55 -18.34
CA SER A 249 -15.32 0.17 -17.56
C SER A 249 -15.78 -1.20 -17.97
N MET A 250 -16.31 -1.97 -17.03
CA MET A 250 -16.81 -3.30 -17.30
C MET A 250 -18.12 -3.57 -16.57
N GLU A 251 -18.93 -4.46 -17.15
CA GLU A 251 -20.02 -5.15 -16.48
C GLU A 251 -19.63 -6.60 -16.28
N TYR A 252 -19.97 -7.16 -15.13
CA TYR A 252 -19.59 -8.53 -14.79
C TYR A 252 -20.64 -9.22 -13.92
N ILE A 253 -20.56 -10.55 -13.88
CA ILE A 253 -21.30 -11.40 -12.96
C ILE A 253 -20.34 -12.28 -12.19
N GLU A 254 -20.77 -12.71 -11.01
CA GLU A 254 -20.03 -13.59 -10.13
C GLU A 254 -20.77 -14.92 -9.96
N PHE A 255 -20.01 -16.00 -9.95
CA PHE A 255 -20.44 -17.33 -9.54
C PHE A 255 -19.70 -17.68 -8.27
N GLU A 256 -20.36 -17.55 -7.14
CA GLU A 256 -19.80 -17.79 -5.83
C GLU A 256 -19.60 -19.30 -5.58
N VAL A 257 -18.43 -19.67 -5.06
CA VAL A 257 -18.09 -21.05 -4.70
C VAL A 257 -18.38 -21.23 -3.21
N ALA A 258 -19.66 -21.47 -2.89
CA ALA A 258 -20.09 -21.82 -1.55
C ALA A 258 -20.17 -23.35 -1.39
N PRO A 259 -20.00 -23.89 -0.17
CA PRO A 259 -20.18 -25.31 0.11
C PRO A 259 -21.55 -25.82 -0.33
N SER A 260 -21.59 -26.95 -1.02
CA SER A 260 -22.82 -27.61 -1.41
C SER A 260 -23.46 -28.40 -0.24
N GLU A 261 -24.71 -28.80 -0.38
CA GLU A 261 -25.34 -29.68 0.61
C GLU A 261 -24.56 -31.00 0.79
N MET A 262 -23.91 -31.48 -0.26
CA MET A 262 -23.06 -32.67 -0.19
C MET A 262 -21.79 -32.41 0.59
N ASP A 263 -21.18 -31.22 0.48
CA ASP A 263 -20.00 -30.84 1.26
C ASP A 263 -20.34 -30.78 2.75
N VAL A 264 -21.49 -30.20 3.10
CA VAL A 264 -22.01 -30.18 4.48
C VAL A 264 -22.17 -31.61 5.02
N MET A 265 -22.83 -32.48 4.25
CA MET A 265 -23.03 -33.88 4.67
C MET A 265 -21.72 -34.65 4.80
N ASN A 266 -20.79 -34.49 3.84
CA ASN A 266 -19.50 -35.17 3.89
C ASN A 266 -18.65 -34.70 5.09
N THR A 267 -18.68 -33.41 5.43
CA THR A 267 -18.00 -32.86 6.60
C THR A 267 -18.59 -33.40 7.88
N GLU A 268 -19.94 -33.48 7.97
CA GLU A 268 -20.63 -34.07 9.13
C GLU A 268 -20.33 -35.55 9.29
N GLU A 269 -20.40 -36.35 8.19
CA GLU A 269 -20.05 -37.77 8.24
C GLU A 269 -18.59 -37.98 8.63
N GLY A 270 -17.68 -37.18 8.06
CA GLY A 270 -16.25 -37.27 8.35
C GLY A 270 -15.91 -36.99 9.81
N ILE A 271 -16.60 -36.05 10.48
CA ILE A 271 -16.35 -35.80 11.92
C ILE A 271 -17.00 -36.88 12.80
N ILE A 272 -18.14 -37.43 12.37
CA ILE A 272 -18.81 -38.55 13.07
C ILE A 272 -17.89 -39.78 13.10
N GLU A 273 -17.19 -40.08 12.01
CA GLU A 273 -16.27 -41.21 11.93
C GLU A 273 -15.13 -41.11 12.94
N LEU A 274 -14.74 -39.89 13.35
CA LEU A 274 -13.68 -39.66 14.35
C LEU A 274 -14.14 -39.91 15.80
N ILE A 275 -15.44 -39.96 16.09
CA ILE A 275 -15.96 -40.00 17.48
C ILE A 275 -15.44 -41.20 18.25
N GLU A 276 -15.51 -42.42 17.67
CA GLU A 276 -15.10 -43.65 18.38
C GLU A 276 -13.58 -43.65 18.61
N GLU A 277 -12.77 -43.27 17.65
CA GLU A 277 -11.32 -43.22 17.80
C GLU A 277 -10.90 -42.12 18.78
N PHE A 278 -11.59 -40.96 18.76
CA PHE A 278 -11.37 -39.87 19.73
C PHE A 278 -11.78 -40.28 21.16
N ARG A 279 -12.80 -41.10 21.28
CA ARG A 279 -13.24 -41.65 22.58
C ARG A 279 -12.20 -42.61 23.17
N GLU A 280 -11.65 -43.49 22.35
CA GLU A 280 -10.79 -44.60 22.80
C GLU A 280 -9.27 -44.23 22.87
N THR A 281 -8.85 -43.14 22.25
CA THR A 281 -7.42 -42.79 22.25
C THR A 281 -6.86 -42.49 23.62
N GLU A 282 -5.68 -43.03 23.91
CA GLU A 282 -4.91 -42.72 25.13
C GLU A 282 -4.14 -41.39 25.00
N THR A 283 -4.01 -40.83 23.79
CA THR A 283 -3.29 -39.60 23.51
C THR A 283 -4.19 -38.56 22.80
N PRO A 284 -5.21 -38.03 23.49
CA PRO A 284 -6.23 -37.17 22.86
C PRO A 284 -5.67 -35.91 22.26
N VAL A 285 -4.67 -35.25 22.87
CA VAL A 285 -4.05 -34.04 22.33
C VAL A 285 -3.34 -34.31 21.00
N GLN A 286 -2.60 -35.42 20.91
CA GLN A 286 -1.95 -35.81 19.65
C GLN A 286 -3.00 -36.13 18.57
N PHE A 287 -4.06 -36.82 18.95
CA PHE A 287 -5.16 -37.15 18.03
C PHE A 287 -5.85 -35.90 17.49
N ILE A 288 -6.13 -34.92 18.35
CA ILE A 288 -6.70 -33.62 17.91
C ILE A 288 -5.76 -32.94 16.90
N ASN A 289 -4.47 -32.85 17.23
CA ASN A 289 -3.50 -32.19 16.35
C ASN A 289 -3.31 -32.86 14.97
N LEU A 290 -3.71 -34.13 14.85
CA LEU A 290 -3.71 -34.87 13.58
C LEU A 290 -5.03 -34.80 12.82
N SER A 291 -6.14 -34.62 13.55
CA SER A 291 -7.48 -34.80 13.02
C SER A 291 -8.31 -33.51 12.96
N SER A 292 -7.88 -32.44 13.59
CA SER A 292 -8.54 -31.13 13.61
C SER A 292 -7.91 -30.18 12.59
N ASP A 293 -8.69 -29.29 12.02
CA ASP A 293 -8.21 -28.20 11.15
C ASP A 293 -7.37 -27.21 11.95
N ASN A 294 -7.67 -27.01 13.23
CA ASN A 294 -6.92 -26.16 14.14
C ASN A 294 -6.12 -27.00 15.16
N ARG A 295 -4.91 -26.52 15.48
CA ARG A 295 -4.11 -27.13 16.55
C ARG A 295 -4.73 -26.92 17.90
N HIS A 296 -4.68 -27.94 18.75
CA HIS A 296 -5.14 -27.85 20.12
C HIS A 296 -4.21 -26.96 20.96
N ILE A 297 -4.82 -26.08 21.74
CA ILE A 297 -4.12 -25.27 22.75
C ILE A 297 -4.39 -25.94 24.10
N GLU A 298 -3.33 -26.43 24.76
CA GLU A 298 -3.44 -27.04 26.08
C GLU A 298 -3.66 -25.99 27.16
N VAL A 299 -4.93 -25.69 27.44
CA VAL A 299 -5.34 -24.71 28.45
C VAL A 299 -6.44 -25.32 29.34
N TYR A 300 -6.30 -25.14 30.67
CA TYR A 300 -7.32 -25.50 31.62
C TYR A 300 -8.24 -24.31 31.91
N MET A 301 -9.50 -24.45 31.59
CA MET A 301 -10.53 -23.41 31.66
C MET A 301 -11.40 -23.51 32.92
N THR A 302 -11.84 -22.39 33.44
CA THR A 302 -12.97 -22.38 34.40
C THR A 302 -14.27 -22.74 33.68
N VAL A 303 -15.29 -23.11 34.44
CA VAL A 303 -16.62 -23.44 33.86
C VAL A 303 -17.22 -22.31 33.04
N ASP A 304 -16.93 -21.06 33.38
CA ASP A 304 -17.44 -19.87 32.67
C ASP A 304 -16.72 -19.62 31.32
N GLU A 305 -15.47 -20.07 31.21
CA GLU A 305 -14.66 -20.01 30.02
C GLU A 305 -14.95 -21.12 29.01
N VAL A 306 -15.53 -22.24 29.49
CA VAL A 306 -15.93 -23.34 28.59
C VAL A 306 -17.03 -22.86 27.62
N PRO A 307 -16.90 -23.13 26.30
CA PRO A 307 -17.91 -22.78 25.32
C PRO A 307 -19.33 -23.22 25.76
N GLU A 308 -20.31 -22.33 25.62
CA GLU A 308 -21.66 -22.52 26.12
C GLU A 308 -22.30 -23.82 25.63
N MET A 309 -22.07 -24.19 24.38
CA MET A 309 -22.63 -25.38 23.74
C MET A 309 -22.22 -26.70 24.40
N ILE A 310 -21.04 -26.74 25.02
CA ILE A 310 -20.49 -27.96 25.63
C ILE A 310 -20.40 -27.87 27.15
N ARG A 311 -20.81 -26.75 27.74
CA ARG A 311 -20.66 -26.49 29.20
C ARG A 311 -21.35 -27.54 30.05
N ASP A 312 -22.59 -27.88 29.75
CA ASP A 312 -23.35 -28.88 30.51
C ASP A 312 -22.68 -30.27 30.45
N PHE A 313 -22.18 -30.65 29.28
CA PHE A 313 -21.43 -31.89 29.09
C PHE A 313 -20.14 -31.92 29.93
N VAL A 314 -19.40 -30.81 29.95
CA VAL A 314 -18.14 -30.70 30.71
C VAL A 314 -18.36 -30.74 32.21
N ILE A 315 -19.45 -30.15 32.70
CA ILE A 315 -19.80 -30.16 34.13
C ILE A 315 -20.14 -31.59 34.65
N GLU A 316 -20.64 -32.47 33.81
CA GLU A 316 -20.89 -33.88 34.15
C GLU A 316 -19.61 -34.68 34.48
N GLU A 317 -18.45 -34.13 34.08
CA GLU A 317 -17.10 -34.68 34.36
C GLU A 317 -16.88 -36.09 33.81
N ASN A 318 -17.55 -36.44 32.72
CA ASN A 318 -17.35 -37.70 32.04
C ASN A 318 -16.20 -37.60 31.05
N THR A 319 -15.04 -38.18 31.35
CA THR A 319 -13.84 -38.21 30.48
C THR A 319 -13.87 -39.35 29.47
N GLU A 320 -14.83 -40.25 29.55
CA GLU A 320 -14.94 -41.43 28.68
C GLU A 320 -15.86 -41.20 27.48
N ASP A 321 -16.53 -40.04 27.37
CA ASP A 321 -17.48 -39.76 26.32
C ASP A 321 -17.06 -38.58 25.45
N VAL A 322 -17.68 -38.47 24.27
CA VAL A 322 -17.47 -37.41 23.28
C VAL A 322 -18.80 -36.74 23.00
N TYR A 323 -18.87 -35.43 23.12
CA TYR A 323 -20.02 -34.61 22.83
C TYR A 323 -20.00 -34.19 21.33
N GLY A 324 -21.15 -34.28 20.69
CA GLY A 324 -21.31 -33.83 19.30
C GLY A 324 -21.69 -34.94 18.34
N PRO A 325 -21.64 -34.68 17.01
CA PRO A 325 -21.20 -33.40 16.43
C PRO A 325 -22.16 -32.23 16.69
N TYR A 326 -21.64 -31.04 16.79
CA TYR A 326 -22.41 -29.80 16.84
C TYR A 326 -21.86 -28.78 15.85
N LEU A 327 -22.72 -27.91 15.35
CA LEU A 327 -22.38 -26.90 14.35
C LEU A 327 -22.24 -25.52 15.01
N GLU A 328 -21.12 -24.88 14.82
CA GLU A 328 -20.85 -23.52 15.28
C GLU A 328 -20.01 -22.75 14.23
N ASN A 329 -20.52 -21.62 13.75
CA ASN A 329 -19.83 -20.77 12.76
C ASN A 329 -19.34 -21.54 11.52
N GLU A 330 -20.26 -22.29 10.87
CA GLU A 330 -19.96 -23.11 9.68
C GLU A 330 -18.85 -24.17 9.89
N THR A 331 -18.65 -24.59 11.14
CA THR A 331 -17.66 -25.58 11.52
C THR A 331 -18.32 -26.66 12.36
N TYR A 332 -18.20 -27.92 11.95
CA TYR A 332 -18.60 -29.05 12.75
C TYR A 332 -17.53 -29.33 13.81
N LYS A 333 -17.99 -29.59 15.04
CA LYS A 333 -17.12 -29.82 16.19
C LYS A 333 -17.57 -31.04 16.99
N ILE A 334 -16.59 -31.75 17.55
CA ILE A 334 -16.77 -32.73 18.61
C ILE A 334 -15.86 -32.40 19.79
N ALA A 335 -16.33 -32.60 20.99
CA ALA A 335 -15.60 -32.25 22.21
C ALA A 335 -15.46 -33.44 23.16
N ARG A 336 -14.32 -33.58 23.80
CA ARG A 336 -14.00 -34.54 24.84
C ARG A 336 -13.41 -33.84 26.05
N LEU A 337 -13.89 -34.15 27.23
CA LEU A 337 -13.24 -33.74 28.47
C LEU A 337 -12.00 -34.61 28.69
N ILE A 338 -10.83 -33.99 28.63
CA ILE A 338 -9.54 -34.71 28.77
C ILE A 338 -9.17 -34.89 30.24
N ALA A 339 -9.26 -33.80 31.03
CA ALA A 339 -8.92 -33.81 32.44
C ALA A 339 -9.70 -32.77 33.25
N VAL A 340 -9.82 -33.03 34.55
CA VAL A 340 -10.37 -32.08 35.54
C VAL A 340 -9.38 -31.97 36.67
N GLU A 341 -8.92 -30.75 36.94
CA GLU A 341 -7.90 -30.51 37.96
C GLU A 341 -8.27 -29.29 38.82
N ASN A 342 -7.67 -29.23 40.03
CA ASN A 342 -7.72 -28.03 40.83
C ASN A 342 -6.42 -27.25 40.62
N ARG A 343 -6.51 -26.16 39.88
CA ARG A 343 -5.37 -25.28 39.54
C ARG A 343 -5.61 -23.85 40.01
N PRO A 344 -4.56 -23.07 40.27
CA PRO A 344 -4.72 -21.64 40.54
C PRO A 344 -5.17 -20.91 39.26
N ASP A 345 -5.80 -19.73 39.41
CA ASP A 345 -6.17 -18.89 38.27
C ASP A 345 -4.95 -18.11 37.68
N SER A 346 -3.98 -17.83 38.56
CA SER A 346 -2.74 -17.16 38.19
C SER A 346 -1.57 -17.59 39.07
N VAL A 347 -0.38 -17.48 38.55
CA VAL A 347 0.88 -17.84 39.20
C VAL A 347 1.86 -16.69 39.09
N HIS A 348 2.59 -16.42 40.18
CA HIS A 348 3.76 -15.56 40.16
C HIS A 348 5.02 -16.43 40.23
N ALA A 349 5.81 -16.42 39.20
CA ALA A 349 6.99 -17.25 39.12
C ALA A 349 8.22 -16.47 38.64
N ARG A 350 9.38 -17.04 38.91
CA ARG A 350 10.65 -16.63 38.31
C ARG A 350 11.31 -17.80 37.65
N HIS A 351 12.13 -17.54 36.58
CA HIS A 351 12.80 -18.62 35.85
C HIS A 351 14.23 -18.30 35.49
N ILE A 352 14.96 -19.37 35.15
CA ILE A 352 16.26 -19.34 34.48
C ILE A 352 16.10 -20.19 33.23
N LEU A 353 16.34 -19.60 32.05
CA LEU A 353 16.32 -20.30 30.78
C LEU A 353 17.73 -20.67 30.35
N ILE A 354 17.94 -21.95 29.99
CA ILE A 354 19.18 -22.44 29.39
C ILE A 354 18.87 -22.98 28.00
N SER A 355 19.23 -22.19 26.99
CA SER A 355 18.93 -22.49 25.58
C SER A 355 20.05 -23.25 24.92
N PRO A 356 19.76 -24.30 24.12
CA PRO A 356 20.72 -24.89 23.18
C PRO A 356 21.12 -23.86 22.12
N ASN A 357 22.37 -23.83 21.72
CA ASN A 357 22.89 -22.96 20.64
C ASN A 357 24.07 -23.61 19.90
N ALA A 358 24.73 -22.86 19.00
CA ALA A 358 25.85 -23.35 18.21
C ALA A 358 27.03 -23.89 19.06
N TYR A 359 27.14 -23.50 20.33
CA TYR A 359 28.22 -23.87 21.26
C TYR A 359 27.73 -24.71 22.45
N ARG A 360 26.42 -24.80 22.67
CA ARG A 360 25.78 -25.57 23.74
C ARG A 360 24.76 -26.52 23.15
N THR A 361 25.09 -27.83 23.10
CA THR A 361 24.14 -28.86 22.64
C THR A 361 22.98 -29.00 23.63
N LYS A 362 21.91 -29.69 23.21
CA LYS A 362 20.72 -29.91 24.05
C LYS A 362 21.10 -30.67 25.36
N GLU A 363 21.97 -31.66 25.27
CA GLU A 363 22.44 -32.45 26.44
C GLU A 363 23.34 -31.60 27.36
N MET A 364 24.08 -30.63 26.81
CA MET A 364 24.87 -29.69 27.61
C MET A 364 23.97 -28.71 28.34
N ALA A 365 22.92 -28.18 27.66
CA ALA A 365 21.95 -27.32 28.26
C ALA A 365 21.17 -27.99 29.41
N GLU A 366 20.77 -29.27 29.23
CA GLU A 366 20.13 -30.08 30.24
C GLU A 366 21.04 -30.24 31.48
N SER A 367 22.29 -30.64 31.26
CA SER A 367 23.25 -30.84 32.34
C SER A 367 23.58 -29.54 33.10
N GLU A 368 23.60 -28.40 32.40
CA GLU A 368 23.78 -27.10 33.01
C GLU A 368 22.58 -26.70 33.85
N ALA A 369 21.37 -26.88 33.31
CA ALA A 369 20.12 -26.63 34.04
C ALA A 369 20.00 -27.50 35.30
N ASP A 370 20.32 -28.79 35.20
CA ASP A 370 20.38 -29.70 36.36
C ASP A 370 21.38 -29.21 37.42
N SER A 371 22.55 -28.76 37.02
CA SER A 371 23.56 -28.23 37.92
C SER A 371 23.10 -27.00 38.67
N LEU A 372 22.48 -26.02 37.92
CA LEU A 372 21.90 -24.82 38.52
C LEU A 372 20.76 -25.14 39.44
N MET A 373 19.90 -26.07 39.11
CA MET A 373 18.83 -26.56 39.99
C MET A 373 19.35 -27.14 41.29
N GLN A 374 20.46 -27.85 41.26
CA GLN A 374 21.12 -28.38 42.46
C GLN A 374 21.70 -27.25 43.34
N LEU A 375 22.30 -26.23 42.73
CA LEU A 375 22.80 -25.06 43.45
C LEU A 375 21.66 -24.31 44.14
N ILE A 376 20.55 -24.08 43.47
CA ILE A 376 19.34 -23.46 44.07
C ILE A 376 18.85 -24.30 45.26
N LYS A 377 18.72 -25.61 45.10
CA LYS A 377 18.29 -26.52 46.18
C LYS A 377 19.31 -26.59 47.32
N SER A 378 20.56 -26.23 47.10
CA SER A 378 21.57 -26.14 48.18
C SER A 378 21.59 -24.76 48.89
N GLY A 379 20.80 -23.78 48.42
CA GLY A 379 20.62 -22.49 49.05
C GLY A 379 21.32 -21.31 48.35
N GLU A 380 21.86 -21.50 47.16
CA GLU A 380 22.38 -20.38 46.34
C GLU A 380 21.23 -19.46 45.89
N SER A 381 21.55 -18.19 45.73
CA SER A 381 20.54 -17.19 45.34
C SER A 381 20.05 -17.41 43.90
N PHE A 382 18.73 -17.66 43.74
CA PHE A 382 18.08 -17.78 42.44
C PHE A 382 18.29 -16.53 41.58
N GLU A 383 18.13 -15.34 42.15
CA GLU A 383 18.30 -14.05 41.46
C GLU A 383 19.72 -13.91 40.87
N SER A 384 20.73 -14.27 41.70
CA SER A 384 22.13 -14.17 41.23
C SER A 384 22.42 -15.16 40.10
N LEU A 385 21.90 -16.37 40.16
CA LEU A 385 22.04 -17.36 39.12
C LEU A 385 21.28 -16.98 37.86
N ALA A 386 20.08 -16.38 38.00
CA ALA A 386 19.33 -15.88 36.85
C ALA A 386 20.07 -14.76 36.11
N MET A 387 20.65 -13.80 36.84
CA MET A 387 21.45 -12.71 36.27
C MET A 387 22.72 -13.20 35.56
N GLU A 388 23.32 -14.29 36.05
CA GLU A 388 24.59 -14.80 35.52
C GLU A 388 24.42 -15.79 34.38
N PHE A 389 23.37 -16.66 34.43
CA PHE A 389 23.26 -17.82 33.55
C PHE A 389 22.03 -17.82 32.64
N SER A 390 20.99 -17.00 32.92
CA SER A 390 19.77 -17.06 32.11
C SER A 390 19.97 -16.50 30.70
N ASP A 391 19.58 -17.28 29.72
CA ASP A 391 19.52 -16.86 28.31
C ASP A 391 18.27 -15.99 28.00
N ASP A 392 17.30 -15.91 28.90
CA ASP A 392 16.18 -14.95 28.82
C ASP A 392 16.60 -13.57 29.32
N GLN A 393 17.08 -12.74 28.40
CA GLN A 393 17.54 -11.39 28.71
C GLN A 393 16.41 -10.47 29.26
N GLY A 394 15.16 -10.80 28.98
CA GLY A 394 14.01 -10.00 29.42
C GLY A 394 13.80 -10.09 30.94
N SER A 395 13.93 -11.26 31.51
CA SER A 395 13.75 -11.49 32.98
C SER A 395 15.07 -11.61 33.76
N ALA A 396 16.17 -11.97 33.12
CA ALA A 396 17.45 -12.18 33.79
C ALA A 396 17.89 -11.02 34.67
N GLN A 397 17.83 -9.78 34.17
CA GLN A 397 18.19 -8.56 34.92
C GLN A 397 17.25 -8.24 36.08
N LEU A 398 16.06 -8.83 36.09
CA LEU A 398 15.08 -8.76 37.18
C LEU A 398 15.19 -9.99 38.12
N GLY A 399 16.31 -10.74 38.06
CA GLY A 399 16.49 -11.96 38.84
C GLY A 399 15.61 -13.12 38.39
N GLY A 400 15.19 -13.11 37.15
CA GLY A 400 14.30 -14.10 36.52
C GLY A 400 12.80 -13.87 36.74
N ASP A 401 12.39 -12.78 37.42
CA ASP A 401 11.00 -12.52 37.76
C ASP A 401 10.14 -12.25 36.52
N LEU A 402 9.06 -13.03 36.35
CA LEU A 402 8.09 -12.91 35.26
C LEU A 402 6.80 -12.17 35.67
N GLY A 403 6.65 -11.83 36.97
CA GLY A 403 5.42 -11.29 37.48
C GLY A 403 4.30 -12.33 37.54
N TRP A 404 3.05 -11.86 37.70
CA TRP A 404 1.84 -12.69 37.68
C TRP A 404 1.41 -12.93 36.22
N PHE A 405 1.07 -14.18 35.92
CA PHE A 405 0.49 -14.60 34.64
C PHE A 405 -0.62 -15.63 34.84
N GLU A 406 -1.55 -15.65 33.89
CA GLU A 406 -2.70 -16.56 33.86
C GLU A 406 -2.41 -17.83 33.07
N GLU A 407 -3.26 -18.84 33.21
CA GLU A 407 -3.20 -20.10 32.47
C GLU A 407 -3.21 -19.84 30.95
N GLY A 408 -2.29 -20.47 30.21
CA GLY A 408 -2.17 -20.36 28.75
C GLY A 408 -1.39 -19.16 28.22
N GLN A 409 -0.87 -18.28 29.07
CA GLN A 409 -0.02 -17.16 28.65
C GLN A 409 1.42 -17.59 28.32
N MET A 410 1.84 -18.72 28.86
CA MET A 410 3.19 -19.29 28.61
C MET A 410 3.08 -20.55 27.74
N VAL A 411 4.21 -20.95 27.14
CA VAL A 411 4.27 -22.21 26.37
C VAL A 411 3.87 -23.42 27.23
N ALA A 412 3.14 -24.37 26.64
CA ALA A 412 2.46 -25.45 27.38
C ALA A 412 3.33 -26.19 28.41
N PRO A 413 4.58 -26.62 28.12
CA PRO A 413 5.41 -27.31 29.12
C PRO A 413 5.76 -26.41 30.32
N PHE A 414 6.04 -25.14 30.08
CA PHE A 414 6.31 -24.15 31.13
C PHE A 414 5.05 -23.86 31.97
N ASN A 415 3.93 -23.62 31.26
CA ASN A 415 2.64 -23.37 31.88
C ASN A 415 2.26 -24.52 32.81
N ASN A 416 2.27 -25.75 32.31
CA ASN A 416 1.92 -26.92 33.10
C ASN A 416 2.80 -27.07 34.34
N ALA A 417 4.11 -26.91 34.19
CA ALA A 417 5.02 -26.97 35.36
C ALA A 417 4.71 -25.92 36.43
N CYS A 418 4.28 -24.69 36.00
CA CYS A 418 3.94 -23.62 36.96
C CYS A 418 2.60 -23.85 37.67
N PHE A 419 1.58 -24.35 36.95
CA PHE A 419 0.24 -24.47 37.48
C PHE A 419 0.00 -25.80 38.24
N GLU A 420 0.86 -26.81 38.03
CA GLU A 420 0.87 -28.07 38.76
C GLU A 420 1.65 -27.99 40.09
N ALA A 421 2.73 -27.20 40.11
CA ALA A 421 3.57 -27.03 41.29
C ALA A 421 2.89 -26.24 42.41
N ASP A 422 3.38 -26.35 43.65
CA ASP A 422 2.93 -25.56 44.76
C ASP A 422 3.88 -24.37 45.06
N LYS A 423 3.36 -23.36 45.75
CA LYS A 423 4.15 -22.18 46.17
C LYS A 423 5.41 -22.62 46.94
N GLY A 424 6.56 -22.14 46.45
CA GLY A 424 7.89 -22.43 46.97
C GLY A 424 8.60 -23.61 46.30
N ASP A 425 7.93 -24.31 45.39
CA ASP A 425 8.55 -25.37 44.60
C ASP A 425 9.51 -24.81 43.57
N VAL A 426 10.58 -25.59 43.34
CA VAL A 426 11.51 -25.35 42.19
C VAL A 426 11.42 -26.56 41.27
N VAL A 427 10.91 -26.33 40.07
CA VAL A 427 10.65 -27.34 39.04
C VAL A 427 11.44 -27.07 37.79
N MET A 428 11.59 -28.08 36.92
CA MET A 428 12.21 -27.92 35.61
C MET A 428 11.23 -28.32 34.52
N ALA A 429 11.18 -27.50 33.46
CA ALA A 429 10.40 -27.76 32.25
C ALA A 429 11.28 -27.67 31.02
N GLU A 430 11.03 -28.54 30.04
CA GLU A 430 11.65 -28.47 28.70
C GLU A 430 10.65 -27.89 27.71
N SER A 431 11.11 -26.91 26.91
CA SER A 431 10.34 -26.34 25.81
C SER A 431 11.18 -26.21 24.55
N ASP A 432 10.60 -25.71 23.45
CA ASP A 432 11.33 -25.40 22.23
C ASP A 432 12.42 -24.33 22.42
N PHE A 433 12.33 -23.54 23.50
CA PHE A 433 13.35 -22.53 23.85
C PHE A 433 14.55 -23.11 24.62
N GLY A 434 14.40 -24.27 25.24
CA GLY A 434 15.40 -24.92 26.07
C GLY A 434 14.86 -25.41 27.39
N TYR A 435 15.73 -25.48 28.41
CA TYR A 435 15.39 -25.91 29.75
C TYR A 435 15.13 -24.72 30.67
N HIS A 436 13.97 -24.74 31.33
CA HIS A 436 13.55 -23.70 32.26
C HIS A 436 13.63 -24.26 33.69
N ILE A 437 14.38 -23.60 34.55
CA ILE A 437 14.34 -23.82 36.02
C ILE A 437 13.36 -22.77 36.56
N ILE A 438 12.29 -23.20 37.20
CA ILE A 438 11.17 -22.35 37.58
C ILE A 438 10.98 -22.42 39.09
N GLU A 439 10.86 -21.29 39.77
CA GLU A 439 10.45 -21.19 41.17
C GLU A 439 9.11 -20.49 41.28
N ILE A 440 8.18 -21.11 41.99
CA ILE A 440 6.85 -20.57 42.24
C ILE A 440 6.89 -19.64 43.43
N LEU A 441 6.77 -18.34 43.22
CA LEU A 441 6.84 -17.31 44.25
C LEU A 441 5.50 -17.16 45.00
N ASP A 442 4.40 -17.16 44.23
CA ASP A 442 3.05 -17.07 44.78
C ASP A 442 2.00 -17.65 43.83
N GLN A 443 0.82 -17.95 44.33
CA GLN A 443 -0.30 -18.48 43.53
C GLN A 443 -1.63 -17.92 44.06
N SER A 444 -2.59 -17.75 43.15
CA SER A 444 -3.99 -17.50 43.52
C SER A 444 -4.64 -18.74 44.18
N SER A 445 -5.84 -18.61 44.70
CA SER A 445 -6.59 -19.77 45.21
C SER A 445 -6.88 -20.75 44.07
N LYS A 446 -6.69 -22.06 44.35
CA LYS A 446 -7.00 -23.11 43.36
C LYS A 446 -8.51 -23.23 43.19
N SER A 447 -8.94 -23.23 41.94
CA SER A 447 -10.32 -23.49 41.51
C SER A 447 -10.38 -24.73 40.63
N ARG A 448 -11.59 -25.24 40.40
CA ARG A 448 -11.79 -26.39 39.52
C ARG A 448 -11.67 -25.95 38.06
N LYS A 449 -10.79 -26.61 37.33
CA LYS A 449 -10.48 -26.32 35.94
C LYS A 449 -10.68 -27.56 35.08
N TYR A 450 -11.06 -27.32 33.81
CA TYR A 450 -11.42 -28.32 32.82
C TYR A 450 -10.51 -28.22 31.64
N HIS A 451 -9.85 -29.31 31.28
CA HIS A 451 -9.10 -29.44 30.03
C HIS A 451 -9.99 -30.09 28.98
N VAL A 452 -10.41 -29.34 27.97
CA VAL A 452 -11.34 -29.81 26.94
C VAL A 452 -10.62 -29.88 25.60
N GLY A 453 -10.64 -31.06 24.99
CA GLY A 453 -10.16 -31.24 23.63
C GLY A 453 -11.30 -31.09 22.65
N ILE A 454 -11.09 -30.30 21.59
CA ILE A 454 -12.09 -30.07 20.55
C ILE A 454 -11.45 -30.40 19.19
N ILE A 455 -12.14 -31.24 18.40
CA ILE A 455 -11.83 -31.45 17.00
C ILE A 455 -12.78 -30.60 16.18
N GLU A 456 -12.24 -29.84 15.25
CA GLU A 456 -12.97 -28.90 14.39
C GLU A 456 -12.77 -29.27 12.93
N ARG A 457 -13.87 -29.20 12.14
CA ARG A 457 -13.89 -29.37 10.71
C ARG A 457 -14.72 -28.26 10.09
N ALA A 458 -14.06 -27.34 9.40
CA ALA A 458 -14.71 -26.29 8.65
C ALA A 458 -15.50 -26.89 7.45
N ILE A 459 -16.65 -26.33 7.17
CA ILE A 459 -17.41 -26.69 5.98
C ILE A 459 -16.83 -25.90 4.81
N GLU A 460 -16.05 -26.56 3.97
CA GLU A 460 -15.41 -25.97 2.80
C GLU A 460 -15.94 -26.57 1.50
N PRO A 461 -15.96 -25.80 0.39
CA PRO A 461 -16.33 -26.34 -0.90
C PRO A 461 -15.35 -27.42 -1.33
N SER A 462 -15.86 -28.59 -1.69
CA SER A 462 -15.03 -29.67 -2.24
C SER A 462 -14.53 -29.35 -3.65
N SER A 463 -13.50 -30.05 -4.11
CA SER A 463 -13.04 -29.98 -5.50
C SER A 463 -14.15 -30.25 -6.52
N ALA A 464 -15.14 -31.04 -6.18
CA ALA A 464 -16.29 -31.33 -7.04
C ALA A 464 -17.21 -30.10 -7.16
N THR A 465 -17.53 -29.44 -6.05
CA THR A 465 -18.30 -28.20 -6.01
C THR A 465 -17.59 -27.08 -6.77
N TYR A 466 -16.26 -26.98 -6.58
CA TYR A 466 -15.43 -26.00 -7.27
C TYR A 466 -15.47 -26.22 -8.79
N GLN A 467 -15.27 -27.47 -9.27
CA GLN A 467 -15.31 -27.81 -10.69
C GLN A 467 -16.71 -27.60 -11.30
N GLU A 468 -17.77 -27.88 -10.54
CA GLU A 468 -19.15 -27.65 -10.99
C GLU A 468 -19.40 -26.15 -11.21
N LYS A 469 -18.99 -25.30 -10.29
CA LYS A 469 -19.13 -23.84 -10.39
C LYS A 469 -18.28 -23.26 -11.51
N TYR A 470 -17.05 -23.72 -11.68
CA TYR A 470 -16.22 -23.35 -12.82
C TYR A 470 -16.86 -23.73 -14.16
N ALA A 471 -17.42 -24.96 -14.25
CA ALA A 471 -18.12 -25.41 -15.45
C ALA A 471 -19.43 -24.62 -15.70
N GLU A 472 -20.11 -24.16 -14.66
CA GLU A 472 -21.27 -23.29 -14.75
C GLU A 472 -20.89 -21.93 -15.36
N ALA A 473 -19.86 -21.26 -14.80
CA ALA A 473 -19.32 -20.03 -15.32
C ALA A 473 -18.81 -20.16 -16.77
N GLY A 474 -18.10 -21.27 -17.07
CA GLY A 474 -17.59 -21.55 -18.41
C GLY A 474 -18.72 -21.78 -19.44
N ARG A 475 -19.79 -22.51 -19.06
CA ARG A 475 -20.97 -22.65 -19.91
C ARG A 475 -21.70 -21.35 -20.16
N PHE A 476 -21.81 -20.51 -19.11
CA PHE A 476 -22.41 -19.19 -19.25
C PHE A 476 -21.59 -18.31 -20.21
N ALA A 477 -20.28 -18.21 -20.04
CA ALA A 477 -19.39 -17.44 -20.91
C ALA A 477 -19.44 -17.93 -22.37
N GLY A 478 -19.37 -19.25 -22.59
CA GLY A 478 -19.38 -19.85 -23.93
C GLY A 478 -20.72 -19.64 -24.69
N ASN A 479 -21.84 -19.72 -24.00
CA ASN A 479 -23.16 -19.51 -24.60
C ASN A 479 -23.44 -18.03 -24.87
N ASN A 480 -22.91 -17.15 -24.08
CA ASN A 480 -23.18 -15.71 -24.05
C ASN A 480 -21.97 -14.87 -24.50
N ASN A 481 -21.37 -15.24 -25.63
CA ASN A 481 -20.14 -14.68 -26.17
C ASN A 481 -20.28 -13.31 -26.86
N THR A 482 -21.44 -12.66 -26.78
CA THR A 482 -21.69 -11.29 -27.23
C THR A 482 -22.35 -10.48 -26.13
N TYR A 483 -22.05 -9.19 -26.06
CA TYR A 483 -22.59 -8.30 -25.03
C TYR A 483 -24.14 -8.30 -24.99
N GLN A 484 -24.81 -8.46 -26.15
CA GLN A 484 -26.24 -8.56 -26.19
C GLN A 484 -26.75 -9.87 -25.52
N LYS A 485 -26.17 -11.03 -25.89
CA LYS A 485 -26.54 -12.32 -25.26
C LYS A 485 -26.25 -12.35 -23.78
N PHE A 486 -25.12 -11.74 -23.35
CA PHE A 486 -24.78 -11.60 -21.95
C PHE A 486 -25.89 -10.88 -21.17
N ASN A 487 -26.35 -9.72 -21.66
CA ASN A 487 -27.43 -8.99 -21.00
C ASN A 487 -28.79 -9.73 -21.05
N GLU A 488 -29.10 -10.42 -22.17
CA GLU A 488 -30.32 -11.24 -22.30
C GLU A 488 -30.30 -12.42 -21.31
N ALA A 489 -29.17 -13.10 -21.17
CA ALA A 489 -29.02 -14.23 -20.25
C ALA A 489 -29.14 -13.76 -18.77
N ILE A 490 -28.49 -12.67 -18.39
CA ILE A 490 -28.60 -12.09 -17.04
C ILE A 490 -30.07 -11.78 -16.69
N ALA A 491 -30.81 -11.18 -17.64
CA ALA A 491 -32.22 -10.85 -17.43
C ALA A 491 -33.09 -12.09 -17.32
N ASN A 492 -32.82 -13.16 -18.13
CA ASN A 492 -33.58 -14.38 -18.15
C ASN A 492 -33.30 -15.29 -16.93
N GLU A 493 -32.06 -15.36 -16.50
CA GLU A 493 -31.62 -16.21 -15.40
C GLU A 493 -31.68 -15.49 -14.03
N GLY A 494 -31.98 -14.17 -14.02
CA GLY A 494 -32.09 -13.37 -12.80
C GLY A 494 -30.77 -13.15 -12.09
N LEU A 495 -29.65 -13.16 -12.83
CA LEU A 495 -28.31 -12.99 -12.28
C LEU A 495 -28.06 -11.54 -11.86
N ASN A 496 -27.24 -11.37 -10.84
CA ASN A 496 -26.87 -10.06 -10.33
C ASN A 496 -25.71 -9.46 -11.13
N LYS A 497 -26.03 -8.52 -12.02
CA LYS A 497 -25.02 -7.80 -12.80
C LYS A 497 -24.38 -6.69 -11.99
N LYS A 498 -23.07 -6.68 -11.93
CA LYS A 498 -22.26 -5.65 -11.28
C LYS A 498 -21.59 -4.76 -12.33
N LEU A 499 -21.30 -3.52 -11.93
CA LEU A 499 -20.67 -2.49 -12.77
C LEU A 499 -19.44 -1.96 -12.07
N ALA A 500 -18.31 -1.92 -12.77
CA ALA A 500 -17.11 -1.21 -12.35
C ALA A 500 -16.72 -0.19 -13.44
N THR A 501 -16.62 1.08 -13.06
CA THR A 501 -16.37 2.20 -13.97
C THR A 501 -15.09 2.92 -13.66
N ASP A 502 -14.52 3.56 -14.69
CA ASP A 502 -13.30 4.39 -14.58
C ASP A 502 -12.09 3.67 -13.92
N ILE A 503 -11.96 2.37 -14.22
CA ILE A 503 -10.87 1.53 -13.72
C ILE A 503 -9.54 2.02 -14.31
N ALA A 504 -8.55 2.25 -13.44
CA ALA A 504 -7.20 2.58 -13.84
C ALA A 504 -6.37 1.32 -14.21
N PRO A 505 -5.37 1.42 -15.08
CA PRO A 505 -4.54 0.27 -15.46
C PRO A 505 -3.74 -0.32 -14.29
N ASP A 506 -3.39 0.49 -13.31
CA ASP A 506 -2.66 0.12 -12.10
C ASP A 506 -3.57 -0.17 -10.89
N GLN A 507 -4.88 -0.12 -11.06
CA GLN A 507 -5.84 -0.36 -9.99
C GLN A 507 -5.72 -1.79 -9.47
N LYS A 508 -5.72 -1.96 -8.14
CA LYS A 508 -5.46 -3.24 -7.46
C LYS A 508 -6.70 -3.85 -6.83
N THR A 509 -7.70 -3.03 -6.56
CA THR A 509 -8.92 -3.47 -5.88
C THR A 509 -10.16 -3.04 -6.66
N LEU A 510 -11.16 -3.90 -6.64
CA LEU A 510 -12.50 -3.57 -7.12
C LEU A 510 -13.50 -3.92 -6.00
N PRO A 511 -14.58 -3.16 -5.83
CA PRO A 511 -15.56 -3.45 -4.79
C PRO A 511 -16.09 -4.90 -4.89
N GLY A 512 -15.85 -5.71 -3.85
CA GLY A 512 -16.33 -7.09 -3.76
C GLY A 512 -15.52 -8.12 -4.54
N LEU A 513 -14.37 -7.76 -5.10
CA LEU A 513 -13.41 -8.68 -5.71
C LEU A 513 -12.05 -8.55 -5.01
N GLU A 514 -11.55 -9.66 -4.50
CA GLU A 514 -10.23 -9.75 -3.90
C GLU A 514 -9.18 -9.99 -4.98
N SER A 515 -8.13 -9.16 -5.01
CA SER A 515 -7.01 -9.32 -5.95
C SER A 515 -7.41 -9.46 -7.44
N PRO A 516 -8.25 -8.56 -8.01
CA PRO A 516 -8.76 -8.68 -9.39
C PRO A 516 -7.73 -8.29 -10.47
N ARG A 517 -6.44 -8.36 -10.16
CA ARG A 517 -5.37 -7.81 -11.00
C ARG A 517 -5.34 -8.42 -12.39
N GLU A 518 -5.44 -9.74 -12.50
CA GLU A 518 -5.45 -10.46 -13.77
C GLU A 518 -6.65 -10.04 -14.65
N LEU A 519 -7.82 -9.90 -14.06
CA LEU A 519 -9.01 -9.41 -14.75
C LEU A 519 -8.83 -7.97 -15.26
N ILE A 520 -8.22 -7.09 -14.45
CA ILE A 520 -7.95 -5.70 -14.86
C ILE A 520 -6.95 -5.66 -16.02
N MET A 521 -5.86 -6.43 -15.96
CA MET A 521 -4.90 -6.52 -17.06
C MET A 521 -5.57 -6.99 -18.36
N ALA A 522 -6.35 -8.05 -18.30
CA ALA A 522 -7.11 -8.57 -19.42
C ALA A 522 -8.13 -7.57 -19.96
N LEU A 523 -8.77 -6.80 -19.08
CA LEU A 523 -9.72 -5.74 -19.47
C LEU A 523 -9.04 -4.65 -20.31
N PHE A 524 -7.78 -4.29 -20.01
CA PHE A 524 -7.06 -3.28 -20.78
C PHE A 524 -6.62 -3.74 -22.17
N GLU A 525 -6.54 -5.04 -22.40
CA GLU A 525 -6.32 -5.64 -23.74
C GLU A 525 -7.64 -5.86 -24.50
N THR A 526 -8.78 -5.72 -23.84
CA THR A 526 -10.10 -6.05 -24.41
C THR A 526 -10.71 -4.86 -25.19
N VAL A 527 -11.32 -5.17 -26.32
CA VAL A 527 -12.06 -4.20 -27.16
C VAL A 527 -13.46 -3.96 -26.56
N LYS A 528 -13.97 -2.73 -26.70
CA LYS A 528 -15.30 -2.34 -26.21
C LYS A 528 -16.40 -3.31 -26.71
N ASN A 529 -17.31 -3.67 -25.81
CA ASN A 529 -18.42 -4.61 -25.99
C ASN A 529 -17.99 -6.07 -26.24
N ASN A 530 -16.73 -6.41 -25.96
CA ASN A 530 -16.27 -7.78 -26.01
C ASN A 530 -16.15 -8.37 -24.59
N ILE A 531 -16.23 -9.70 -24.53
CA ILE A 531 -15.93 -10.47 -23.33
C ILE A 531 -14.45 -10.31 -23.00
N VAL A 532 -14.15 -10.19 -21.73
CA VAL A 532 -12.77 -10.14 -21.24
C VAL A 532 -12.20 -11.56 -21.26
N LEU A 533 -11.02 -11.71 -21.84
CA LEU A 533 -10.32 -13.00 -21.93
C LEU A 533 -8.94 -12.86 -21.30
N ASP A 534 -8.51 -13.89 -20.59
CA ASP A 534 -7.14 -13.97 -20.08
C ASP A 534 -6.12 -14.26 -21.21
N ASN A 535 -4.84 -14.35 -20.86
CA ASN A 535 -3.75 -14.67 -21.79
C ASN A 535 -3.86 -16.05 -22.43
N SER A 536 -4.69 -16.95 -21.87
CA SER A 536 -4.98 -18.30 -22.37
C SER A 536 -6.29 -18.37 -23.18
N GLU A 537 -6.88 -17.21 -23.53
CA GLU A 537 -8.17 -17.07 -24.20
C GLU A 537 -9.35 -17.64 -23.37
N GLN A 538 -9.24 -17.69 -22.04
CA GLN A 538 -10.32 -18.10 -21.14
C GLN A 538 -11.11 -16.89 -20.69
N ALA A 539 -12.44 -17.05 -20.56
CA ALA A 539 -13.36 -15.96 -20.19
C ALA A 539 -13.78 -16.01 -18.72
N VAL A 540 -13.29 -16.97 -17.96
CA VAL A 540 -13.62 -17.17 -16.55
C VAL A 540 -12.39 -16.85 -15.71
N PHE A 541 -12.50 -15.84 -14.85
CA PHE A 541 -11.45 -15.43 -13.91
C PHE A 541 -11.77 -15.98 -12.53
N GLU A 542 -10.78 -16.60 -11.92
CA GLU A 542 -10.83 -17.05 -10.53
C GLU A 542 -10.33 -15.92 -9.60
N ILE A 543 -11.20 -15.42 -8.74
CA ILE A 543 -10.89 -14.30 -7.85
C ILE A 543 -11.42 -14.61 -6.45
N GLY A 544 -10.51 -15.08 -5.56
CA GLY A 544 -10.90 -15.56 -4.24
C GLY A 544 -11.84 -16.76 -4.33
N ASP A 545 -12.99 -16.67 -3.69
CA ASP A 545 -14.04 -17.68 -3.68
C ASP A 545 -15.05 -17.55 -4.85
N LYS A 546 -14.67 -16.85 -5.93
CA LYS A 546 -15.61 -16.51 -7.02
C LYS A 546 -15.01 -16.77 -8.38
N PHE A 547 -15.88 -17.17 -9.31
CA PHE A 547 -15.60 -17.12 -10.74
C PHE A 547 -16.30 -15.92 -11.37
N VAL A 548 -15.56 -15.13 -12.14
CA VAL A 548 -16.04 -13.87 -12.72
C VAL A 548 -16.03 -13.97 -14.24
N VAL A 549 -17.14 -13.54 -14.86
CA VAL A 549 -17.25 -13.34 -16.31
C VAL A 549 -17.57 -11.87 -16.57
N ALA A 550 -16.73 -11.20 -17.34
CA ALA A 550 -16.79 -9.75 -17.53
C ALA A 550 -16.84 -9.33 -19.00
N TYR A 551 -17.43 -8.16 -19.24
CA TYR A 551 -17.49 -7.48 -20.54
C TYR A 551 -16.96 -6.05 -20.42
N CYS A 552 -16.07 -5.66 -21.33
CA CYS A 552 -15.61 -4.27 -21.45
C CYS A 552 -16.75 -3.40 -22.01
N THR A 553 -17.19 -2.40 -21.27
CA THR A 553 -18.32 -1.54 -21.64
C THR A 553 -17.89 -0.15 -22.10
N ASP A 554 -16.77 0.36 -21.61
CA ASP A 554 -16.24 1.64 -22.04
C ASP A 554 -14.71 1.68 -22.02
N ILE A 555 -14.16 2.48 -22.94
CA ILE A 555 -12.73 2.63 -23.18
C ILE A 555 -12.43 4.11 -23.30
N LYS A 556 -11.63 4.63 -22.38
CA LYS A 556 -10.96 5.94 -22.49
C LYS A 556 -9.49 5.67 -22.68
N GLU A 557 -8.93 6.16 -23.77
CA GLU A 557 -7.48 6.07 -24.03
C GLU A 557 -6.75 7.25 -23.38
N GLU A 558 -5.50 7.02 -23.04
CA GLU A 558 -4.63 8.09 -22.55
C GLU A 558 -4.46 9.18 -23.62
N GLY A 559 -4.36 10.43 -23.17
CA GLY A 559 -4.16 11.60 -24.02
C GLY A 559 -5.31 12.60 -23.91
N TYR A 560 -5.76 13.12 -25.04
CA TYR A 560 -6.87 14.09 -25.05
C TYR A 560 -8.20 13.40 -25.34
N ALA A 561 -9.21 13.68 -24.54
CA ALA A 561 -10.57 13.22 -24.79
C ALA A 561 -11.05 13.69 -26.18
N LYS A 562 -11.93 12.91 -26.80
CA LYS A 562 -12.62 13.37 -28.03
C LYS A 562 -13.78 14.29 -27.64
N LEU A 563 -14.00 15.34 -28.43
CA LEU A 563 -15.11 16.27 -28.17
C LEU A 563 -16.45 15.55 -27.97
N ALA A 564 -16.67 14.43 -28.65
CA ALA A 564 -17.92 13.65 -28.53
C ALA A 564 -18.06 13.03 -27.12
N ASP A 565 -16.97 12.69 -26.45
CA ASP A 565 -16.96 12.04 -25.14
C ASP A 565 -17.15 13.05 -24.00
N VAL A 566 -16.78 14.33 -24.24
CA VAL A 566 -16.88 15.44 -23.26
C VAL A 566 -17.84 16.55 -23.73
N GLU A 567 -18.69 16.26 -24.72
CA GLU A 567 -19.59 17.27 -25.32
C GLU A 567 -20.51 17.94 -24.30
N SER A 568 -20.99 17.21 -23.29
CA SER A 568 -21.81 17.75 -22.22
C SER A 568 -21.09 18.83 -21.41
N ASP A 569 -19.83 18.57 -21.04
CA ASP A 569 -19.02 19.44 -20.20
C ASP A 569 -18.59 20.69 -21.00
N VAL A 570 -18.17 20.49 -22.23
CA VAL A 570 -17.85 21.59 -23.17
C VAL A 570 -19.08 22.45 -23.42
N ARG A 571 -20.24 21.86 -23.61
CA ARG A 571 -21.51 22.56 -23.82
C ARG A 571 -21.88 23.40 -22.59
N PHE A 572 -21.74 22.84 -21.38
CA PHE A 572 -21.99 23.58 -20.14
C PHE A 572 -21.06 24.78 -20.02
N ALA A 573 -19.77 24.61 -20.28
CA ALA A 573 -18.79 25.69 -20.26
C ALA A 573 -19.10 26.78 -21.29
N VAL A 574 -19.43 26.42 -22.54
CA VAL A 574 -19.80 27.36 -23.60
C VAL A 574 -21.08 28.12 -23.27
N LEU A 575 -22.12 27.44 -22.74
CA LEU A 575 -23.35 28.10 -22.30
C LEU A 575 -23.06 29.11 -21.18
N ARG A 576 -22.20 28.77 -20.23
CA ARG A 576 -21.75 29.65 -19.15
C ARG A 576 -21.04 30.90 -19.70
N GLU A 577 -20.16 30.74 -20.69
CA GLU A 577 -19.51 31.88 -21.35
C GLU A 577 -20.51 32.79 -22.05
N LYS A 578 -21.43 32.21 -22.83
CA LYS A 578 -22.46 32.99 -23.54
C LYS A 578 -23.43 33.70 -22.59
N LYS A 579 -23.76 33.08 -21.46
CA LYS A 579 -24.53 33.76 -20.39
C LYS A 579 -23.76 34.92 -19.78
N ALA A 580 -22.45 34.72 -19.53
CA ALA A 580 -21.59 35.80 -19.06
C ALA A 580 -21.56 36.99 -20.02
N GLU A 581 -21.32 36.72 -21.32
CA GLU A 581 -21.34 37.77 -22.36
C GLU A 581 -22.68 38.53 -22.41
N LYS A 582 -23.79 37.79 -22.35
CA LYS A 582 -25.12 38.37 -22.33
C LYS A 582 -25.36 39.25 -21.11
N ILE A 583 -25.07 38.74 -19.90
CA ILE A 583 -25.21 39.50 -18.65
C ILE A 583 -24.31 40.74 -18.67
N MET A 584 -23.04 40.58 -19.11
CA MET A 584 -22.09 41.70 -19.19
C MET A 584 -22.59 42.79 -20.14
N GLY A 585 -23.19 42.42 -21.28
CA GLY A 585 -23.82 43.40 -22.20
C GLY A 585 -24.99 44.13 -21.53
N GLU A 586 -25.94 43.40 -20.97
CA GLU A 586 -27.11 43.97 -20.29
C GLU A 586 -26.71 44.87 -19.12
N LEU A 587 -25.75 44.44 -18.27
CA LEU A 587 -25.28 45.27 -17.15
C LEU A 587 -24.56 46.52 -17.62
N ARG A 588 -23.78 46.46 -18.72
CA ARG A 588 -23.08 47.62 -19.29
C ARG A 588 -24.07 48.63 -19.82
N ASP A 589 -25.04 48.18 -20.61
CA ASP A 589 -26.02 49.07 -21.24
C ASP A 589 -26.93 49.75 -20.18
N GLN A 590 -27.31 49.05 -19.14
CA GLN A 590 -28.21 49.56 -18.09
C GLN A 590 -27.48 50.37 -17.00
N ALA A 591 -26.18 50.18 -16.80
CA ALA A 591 -25.33 50.95 -15.91
C ALA A 591 -24.77 52.22 -16.60
N GLU A 592 -24.94 52.40 -17.90
CA GLU A 592 -24.37 53.52 -18.65
C GLU A 592 -24.92 54.85 -18.09
N GLY A 593 -24.00 55.75 -17.68
CA GLY A 593 -24.36 57.06 -17.12
C GLY A 593 -24.75 57.08 -15.65
N LEU A 594 -24.64 55.95 -14.94
CA LEU A 594 -24.83 55.83 -13.49
C LEU A 594 -23.49 55.75 -12.76
N ASP A 595 -23.23 56.65 -11.82
CA ASP A 595 -21.97 56.75 -11.10
C ASP A 595 -22.06 56.21 -9.65
N ASN A 596 -23.20 55.66 -9.27
CA ASN A 596 -23.47 55.20 -7.92
C ASN A 596 -24.00 53.75 -7.96
N ILE A 597 -23.50 52.88 -7.09
CA ILE A 597 -23.85 51.45 -7.08
C ILE A 597 -25.29 51.18 -6.62
N GLU A 598 -25.86 52.04 -5.75
CA GLU A 598 -27.24 51.97 -5.29
C GLU A 598 -28.21 52.28 -6.44
N ASP A 599 -27.88 53.29 -7.28
CA ASP A 599 -28.68 53.67 -8.44
C ASP A 599 -28.63 52.56 -9.51
N ILE A 600 -27.43 51.93 -9.71
CA ILE A 600 -27.26 50.82 -10.60
C ILE A 600 -28.04 49.60 -10.07
N GLY A 601 -27.96 49.30 -8.78
CA GLY A 601 -28.69 48.21 -8.14
C GLY A 601 -30.21 48.38 -8.31
N SER A 602 -30.71 49.61 -8.10
CA SER A 602 -32.12 49.96 -8.25
C SER A 602 -32.57 49.84 -9.72
N ALA A 603 -31.78 50.33 -10.67
CA ALA A 603 -32.09 50.24 -12.10
C ALA A 603 -32.13 48.81 -12.62
N LEU A 604 -31.33 47.92 -12.04
CA LEU A 604 -31.19 46.49 -12.39
C LEU A 604 -32.11 45.58 -11.59
N ASP A 605 -32.81 46.09 -10.57
CA ASP A 605 -33.54 45.29 -9.55
C ASP A 605 -32.63 44.25 -8.89
N LEU A 606 -31.39 44.65 -8.58
CA LEU A 606 -30.37 43.82 -7.92
C LEU A 606 -30.04 44.39 -6.54
N ARG A 607 -29.88 43.51 -5.57
CA ARG A 607 -29.48 43.87 -4.22
C ARG A 607 -28.02 44.31 -4.18
N VAL A 608 -27.74 45.43 -3.53
CA VAL A 608 -26.39 45.83 -3.15
C VAL A 608 -26.00 45.05 -1.90
N ASN A 609 -24.88 44.37 -1.95
CA ASN A 609 -24.28 43.63 -0.85
C ASN A 609 -22.96 44.29 -0.45
N GLU A 610 -22.56 44.09 0.80
CA GLU A 610 -21.33 44.65 1.34
C GLU A 610 -20.35 43.52 1.69
N ALA A 611 -19.06 43.76 1.41
CA ALA A 611 -17.96 42.93 1.84
C ALA A 611 -16.94 43.83 2.55
N THR A 612 -16.55 43.44 3.75
CA THR A 612 -15.63 44.20 4.58
C THR A 612 -14.39 43.38 4.94
N ASN A 613 -13.28 44.07 5.10
CA ASN A 613 -12.00 43.48 5.50
C ASN A 613 -11.50 42.35 4.55
N ILE A 614 -11.68 42.56 3.24
CA ILE A 614 -11.23 41.63 2.20
C ILE A 614 -9.80 42.00 1.80
N SER A 615 -8.86 41.07 1.95
CA SER A 615 -7.50 41.17 1.43
C SER A 615 -7.37 40.46 0.07
N PHE A 616 -6.30 40.72 -0.65
CA PHE A 616 -6.01 39.99 -1.90
C PHE A 616 -5.96 38.48 -1.71
N ASN A 617 -5.49 38.03 -0.55
CA ASN A 617 -5.38 36.59 -0.21
C ASN A 617 -6.65 36.01 0.43
N SER A 618 -7.76 36.77 0.47
CA SER A 618 -9.04 36.24 0.94
C SER A 618 -9.53 35.13 0.01
N PHE A 619 -9.98 34.02 0.57
CA PHE A 619 -10.45 32.86 -0.20
C PHE A 619 -11.83 33.08 -0.81
N SER A 620 -12.70 33.83 -0.11
CA SER A 620 -14.08 34.02 -0.53
C SER A 620 -14.61 35.40 -0.10
N ILE A 621 -15.69 35.81 -0.75
CA ILE A 621 -16.46 37.01 -0.44
C ILE A 621 -17.76 36.60 0.26
N PRO A 622 -18.14 37.20 1.41
CA PRO A 622 -19.42 36.96 2.03
C PRO A 622 -20.58 37.18 1.03
N ALA A 623 -21.55 36.27 1.03
CA ALA A 623 -22.69 36.23 0.12
C ALA A 623 -22.39 35.97 -1.38
N ALA A 624 -21.13 35.93 -1.82
CA ALA A 624 -20.76 35.67 -3.21
C ALA A 624 -20.00 34.35 -3.41
N GLY A 625 -19.26 33.89 -2.38
CA GLY A 625 -18.44 32.67 -2.47
C GLY A 625 -17.03 32.93 -2.99
N VAL A 626 -16.45 31.95 -3.68
CA VAL A 626 -15.07 31.99 -4.20
C VAL A 626 -15.04 32.76 -5.51
N GLU A 627 -14.62 34.04 -5.44
CA GLU A 627 -14.65 34.97 -6.57
C GLU A 627 -13.28 35.69 -6.71
N PRO A 628 -12.22 35.04 -7.15
CA PRO A 628 -10.87 35.60 -7.17
C PRO A 628 -10.73 36.81 -8.09
N ALA A 629 -11.43 36.86 -9.23
CA ALA A 629 -11.42 37.99 -10.14
C ALA A 629 -12.04 39.24 -9.50
N VAL A 630 -13.09 39.07 -8.67
CA VAL A 630 -13.76 40.17 -7.93
C VAL A 630 -12.85 40.68 -6.83
N ILE A 631 -12.22 39.76 -6.06
CA ILE A 631 -11.24 40.09 -5.02
C ILE A 631 -10.07 40.86 -5.61
N ALA A 632 -9.49 40.36 -6.72
CA ALA A 632 -8.37 41.01 -7.39
C ALA A 632 -8.72 42.41 -7.89
N THR A 633 -9.94 42.61 -8.45
CA THR A 633 -10.40 43.90 -8.92
C THR A 633 -10.59 44.85 -7.75
N ALA A 634 -11.28 44.45 -6.68
CA ALA A 634 -11.49 45.26 -5.50
C ALA A 634 -10.19 45.65 -4.79
N SER A 635 -9.29 44.70 -4.57
CA SER A 635 -8.02 44.91 -3.84
C SER A 635 -6.99 45.74 -4.61
N SER A 636 -7.11 45.87 -5.93
CA SER A 636 -6.21 46.65 -6.77
C SER A 636 -6.73 48.05 -7.07
N ALA A 637 -8.00 48.36 -6.78
CA ALA A 637 -8.63 49.60 -7.09
C ALA A 637 -8.52 50.64 -5.95
N PRO A 638 -8.49 51.95 -6.25
CA PRO A 638 -8.52 53.01 -5.24
C PRO A 638 -9.92 53.13 -4.62
N GLU A 639 -9.97 53.80 -3.46
CA GLU A 639 -11.23 54.21 -2.84
C GLU A 639 -12.07 55.09 -3.81
N GLY A 640 -13.38 54.86 -3.82
CA GLY A 640 -14.31 55.53 -4.72
C GLY A 640 -14.35 54.96 -6.15
N PHE A 641 -13.62 53.85 -6.42
CA PHE A 641 -13.63 53.22 -7.75
C PHE A 641 -14.92 52.42 -7.97
N LEU A 642 -15.64 52.74 -9.04
CA LEU A 642 -16.75 51.96 -9.55
C LEU A 642 -16.29 51.15 -10.75
N SER A 643 -16.41 49.83 -10.69
CA SER A 643 -15.98 48.94 -11.78
C SER A 643 -17.03 48.86 -12.89
N GLY A 644 -16.61 48.51 -14.10
CA GLY A 644 -17.47 47.87 -15.08
C GLY A 644 -17.84 46.44 -14.66
N PRO A 645 -18.61 45.71 -15.51
CA PRO A 645 -18.96 44.34 -15.25
C PRO A 645 -17.71 43.44 -15.17
N VAL A 646 -17.51 42.77 -14.04
CA VAL A 646 -16.42 41.83 -13.74
C VAL A 646 -16.94 40.40 -13.82
N LYS A 647 -16.31 39.55 -14.63
CA LYS A 647 -16.66 38.12 -14.76
C LYS A 647 -16.13 37.36 -13.56
N GLY A 648 -17.03 36.84 -12.74
CA GLY A 648 -16.72 35.94 -11.62
C GLY A 648 -17.02 34.48 -11.93
N ASN A 649 -16.83 33.62 -10.92
CA ASN A 649 -17.11 32.19 -11.03
C ASN A 649 -18.63 31.91 -11.10
N ASN A 650 -19.42 32.55 -10.29
CA ASN A 650 -20.87 32.29 -10.17
C ASN A 650 -21.76 33.28 -10.94
N GLY A 651 -21.21 34.41 -11.36
CA GLY A 651 -21.97 35.47 -12.00
C GLY A 651 -21.11 36.63 -12.48
N ILE A 652 -21.78 37.71 -12.86
CA ILE A 652 -21.14 38.98 -13.22
C ILE A 652 -21.37 39.97 -12.09
N PHE A 653 -20.34 40.71 -11.75
CA PHE A 653 -20.31 41.65 -10.63
C PHE A 653 -20.06 43.07 -11.11
N ILE A 654 -20.63 44.06 -10.42
CA ILE A 654 -20.18 45.45 -10.43
C ILE A 654 -19.83 45.80 -8.99
N ILE A 655 -18.65 46.42 -8.81
CA ILE A 655 -18.04 46.65 -7.50
C ILE A 655 -17.86 48.15 -7.31
N TYR A 656 -18.14 48.65 -6.10
CA TYR A 656 -17.75 49.99 -5.67
C TYR A 656 -16.88 49.90 -4.43
N VAL A 657 -15.66 50.42 -4.49
CA VAL A 657 -14.70 50.40 -3.37
C VAL A 657 -15.02 51.50 -2.40
N ASN A 658 -15.53 51.14 -1.22
CA ASN A 658 -15.94 52.06 -0.18
C ASN A 658 -14.75 52.61 0.62
N ASN A 659 -13.79 51.74 0.94
CA ASN A 659 -12.66 52.11 1.77
C ASN A 659 -11.45 51.20 1.45
N VAL A 660 -10.25 51.77 1.49
CA VAL A 660 -8.99 51.03 1.38
C VAL A 660 -8.22 51.18 2.68
N ASN A 661 -8.16 50.14 3.46
CA ASN A 661 -7.45 50.10 4.73
C ASN A 661 -6.00 49.64 4.48
N SER A 662 -5.03 50.55 4.53
CA SER A 662 -3.61 50.21 4.47
C SER A 662 -3.07 50.13 5.91
N ASN A 663 -2.64 48.93 6.32
CA ASN A 663 -1.98 48.75 7.59
C ASN A 663 -0.45 48.76 7.39
N GLU A 664 0.11 49.96 7.23
CA GLU A 664 1.55 50.14 7.02
C GLU A 664 2.35 50.05 8.33
N GLU A 665 1.70 50.12 9.50
CA GLU A 665 2.35 50.12 10.80
C GLU A 665 2.38 48.69 11.39
N GLY A 666 3.55 48.07 11.40
CA GLY A 666 3.87 47.03 12.39
C GLY A 666 4.31 45.66 11.94
N GLN A 667 4.38 45.35 10.66
CA GLN A 667 4.99 44.09 10.27
C GLN A 667 6.49 44.24 9.96
N ASN A 668 7.30 43.45 10.64
CA ASN A 668 8.74 43.38 10.38
C ASN A 668 8.99 42.75 9.00
N ILE A 669 9.40 43.57 8.02
CA ILE A 669 9.70 43.13 6.64
C ILE A 669 10.75 42.02 6.62
N ASP A 670 11.70 42.04 7.54
CA ASP A 670 12.69 40.96 7.66
C ASP A 670 12.06 39.65 8.12
N PHE A 671 11.06 39.69 8.99
CA PHE A 671 10.30 38.52 9.38
C PHE A 671 9.54 37.90 8.18
N ILE A 672 8.87 38.75 7.39
CA ILE A 672 8.13 38.30 6.18
C ILE A 672 9.12 37.73 5.16
N ARG A 673 10.25 38.41 4.95
CA ARG A 673 11.32 37.94 4.04
C ARG A 673 11.82 36.56 4.45
N ASN A 674 12.14 36.38 5.75
CA ASN A 674 12.63 35.08 6.26
C ASN A 674 11.57 33.99 6.15
N ARG A 675 10.31 34.30 6.43
CA ARG A 675 9.19 33.37 6.23
C ARG A 675 9.06 32.94 4.77
N LEU A 676 9.15 33.89 3.83
CA LEU A 676 9.10 33.56 2.38
C LEU A 676 10.29 32.72 1.94
N ILE A 677 11.49 33.03 2.43
CA ILE A 677 12.70 32.22 2.17
C ILE A 677 12.48 30.81 2.65
N SER A 678 12.07 30.62 3.91
CA SER A 678 11.79 29.27 4.47
C SER A 678 10.72 28.53 3.70
N THR A 679 9.68 29.23 3.23
CA THR A 679 8.62 28.64 2.39
C THR A 679 9.19 28.18 1.04
N PHE A 680 10.02 28.99 0.39
CA PHE A 680 10.63 28.63 -0.89
C PHE A 680 11.63 27.49 -0.74
N GLU A 681 12.45 27.49 0.33
CA GLU A 681 13.38 26.40 0.62
C GLU A 681 12.64 25.08 0.88
N ALA A 682 11.53 25.10 1.64
CA ALA A 682 10.70 23.91 1.88
C ALA A 682 10.04 23.39 0.61
N ARG A 683 9.52 24.28 -0.24
CA ARG A 683 8.90 23.91 -1.51
C ARG A 683 9.92 23.36 -2.51
N ALA A 684 11.12 23.94 -2.56
CA ALA A 684 12.17 23.53 -3.50
C ALA A 684 12.57 22.05 -3.32
N SER A 685 12.58 21.55 -2.09
CA SER A 685 12.94 20.15 -1.82
C SER A 685 11.96 19.13 -2.42
N PHE A 686 10.73 19.54 -2.70
CA PHE A 686 9.69 18.69 -3.28
C PHE A 686 9.33 19.08 -4.71
N GLU A 687 9.03 20.35 -4.96
CA GLU A 687 8.50 20.83 -6.25
C GLU A 687 9.53 20.73 -7.39
N VAL A 688 10.82 20.81 -7.09
CA VAL A 688 11.86 20.68 -8.12
C VAL A 688 11.87 19.27 -8.72
N PHE A 689 11.80 18.25 -7.89
CA PHE A 689 11.72 16.88 -8.36
C PHE A 689 10.43 16.63 -9.16
N GLU A 690 9.29 17.09 -8.65
CA GLU A 690 8.01 16.94 -9.36
C GLU A 690 8.02 17.70 -10.71
N ALA A 691 8.60 18.89 -10.77
CA ALA A 691 8.72 19.63 -12.03
C ALA A 691 9.63 18.92 -13.04
N LEU A 692 10.73 18.32 -12.58
CA LEU A 692 11.60 17.52 -13.45
C LEU A 692 10.89 16.25 -13.91
N LYS A 693 10.12 15.62 -13.03
CA LYS A 693 9.32 14.44 -13.33
C LYS A 693 8.21 14.74 -14.35
N GLU A 694 7.51 15.87 -14.21
CA GLU A 694 6.51 16.34 -15.19
C GLU A 694 7.14 16.68 -16.56
N ALA A 695 8.38 17.21 -16.56
CA ALA A 695 9.11 17.52 -17.77
C ALA A 695 9.70 16.29 -18.46
N SER A 696 9.81 15.16 -17.75
CA SER A 696 10.37 13.92 -18.26
C SER A 696 9.25 13.03 -18.81
N ASP A 697 9.49 12.43 -19.96
CA ASP A 697 8.58 11.40 -20.50
C ASP A 697 8.73 10.12 -19.68
N ILE A 698 7.73 9.80 -18.86
CA ILE A 698 7.66 8.57 -18.08
C ILE A 698 6.53 7.71 -18.62
N VAL A 699 6.87 6.50 -19.06
CA VAL A 699 5.90 5.50 -19.49
C VAL A 699 5.98 4.33 -18.52
N ASP A 700 4.97 4.17 -17.67
CA ASP A 700 4.84 3.07 -16.71
C ASP A 700 4.04 1.92 -17.35
N ARG A 701 4.70 0.75 -17.50
CA ARG A 701 4.07 -0.47 -18.02
C ARG A 701 4.08 -1.60 -16.96
N ARG A 702 4.38 -1.28 -15.72
CA ARG A 702 4.39 -2.27 -14.61
C ARG A 702 3.06 -3.02 -14.50
N TYR A 703 1.97 -2.37 -14.85
CA TYR A 703 0.64 -2.97 -14.88
C TYR A 703 0.51 -4.21 -15.80
N LYS A 704 1.48 -4.42 -16.71
CA LYS A 704 1.51 -5.62 -17.58
C LYS A 704 2.19 -6.82 -16.92
N PHE A 705 2.86 -6.61 -15.79
CA PHE A 705 3.68 -7.63 -15.14
C PHE A 705 3.22 -7.94 -13.71
N TYR A 706 2.57 -6.99 -13.08
CA TYR A 706 2.16 -7.09 -11.67
C TYR A 706 0.70 -6.67 -11.46
#